data_21da809561561b820a09fe3e495cea41
#
_entry.id   21da809561561b820a09fe3e495cea41
#
_cell.length_a   1.000
_cell.length_b   1.000
_cell.length_c   1.000
_cell.angle_alpha   90.00
_cell.angle_beta   90.00
_cell.angle_gamma   90.00
#
_symmetry.space_group_name_H-M   'P 1'
#
loop_
_entity.id
_entity.type
_entity.pdbx_description
1 polymer ?
#
loop_
_entity_poly.entity_id
_entity_poly.type
_entity_poly.pdbx_seq_one_letter_code
_entity_poly.pdbx_strand_id
1 'polypeptide(L)'
;MINVLECSVVIITYNDAARLPRAVRSVLGQSLRNLEVIVSDDASTDGTEHVVRELQRLDPRVRYLRGEVNSGGCGAPRNRGVAAARAPYVMFLDSDDELTRHACKSMLLEIERTGADFVTGQISRLYERTGKTARYYPALFARRRTVEGIEREPEMFLDSFSTNKLYRTELVRRLPFREDLHYEDHVFSTELYCAARRFAVVPWVVYLWHRNPAGNPERPSISLSITEMANVRSRIAAARLSDGILRRNGLGHLVRDRQRRFVRQDLRVYLNPLPARDPAWIGEFVALTRSYLTEFDPEVFEPVDPLLRVCCSYILDGRPDELLVAARSLNGPKAPPRVATRRDGRTYWGDAPDPRRDITELRLAELPYTASRLRHETVVTATGPGTGGRGGGRPGKGGRGDGRSGSGGDNGGRCAGGEAEVTLTIRTYDPFGVLAAAPGWKAFLRLGGHRVPLASRPQADGSHLSAVTIDLAAVDHGRLGFDGHHDPVVSIVRADGRVTSDRLLVAPAEPFTVAVPGHRVTVTAEGAAAVLRIRWRREGPLRRVPRLLRLRTRLLRRLGGPEVKLRVYKGLIRVLPPRRDLALFESDVGTGYTGSPRYVYEELSRRGTPIEVVWSVAANRRNFPAGVRLVRRMSWRYVWTMARAGYWVDSHGLPLAYPKPRRTRYLQTWHGQGVKTIGFDAPDLRADFDGPRRQWRDAVARWDALVAPSAEFERLFVPANGYRGPVLRHGSPRCDVLVHGDDTAVARVRERLELPAGRRVLLYAPTYRDRAKRSGQSVRADLTAMAEALAGDWVVILRTHPVDRYRIPERLRHFVRQAGDYPEVNDLILASDALLTDYSSLMCDYAVTGRPMLFLTDDWDEYRRTERGVYHDLPAIAPGPCLTTTGELIAALRHLDEVSASFTAKYAAFRELWCADERGHAAAKVVDAFFGPAPARAASRTPHPAGPPARSPAGKDLAPVPSGHPAVPSAAVQPAASASPGRNAGRRTIPLPLTGWLR
;
A
#
# COMPACT_ATOMS: atom_id res chain seq x y z
N MET A 1 -24.54 40.82 -12.18
CA MET A 1 -23.84 39.91 -13.13
C MET A 1 -24.78 38.76 -13.43
N ILE A 2 -25.16 38.58 -14.68
CA ILE A 2 -25.98 37.45 -15.13
C ILE A 2 -25.13 36.19 -14.85
N ASN A 3 -25.64 35.28 -14.01
CA ASN A 3 -24.97 33.99 -13.72
C ASN A 3 -25.03 33.13 -15.01
N VAL A 4 -24.02 33.23 -15.85
CA VAL A 4 -23.91 32.41 -17.07
C VAL A 4 -23.58 30.97 -16.65
N LEU A 5 -24.39 30.03 -17.12
CA LEU A 5 -24.18 28.61 -16.89
C LEU A 5 -22.91 28.16 -17.60
N GLU A 6 -21.99 27.51 -16.86
CA GLU A 6 -20.65 27.16 -17.36
C GLU A 6 -20.49 25.67 -17.69
N CYS A 7 -21.16 24.78 -16.95
CA CYS A 7 -21.00 23.32 -17.11
C CYS A 7 -22.32 22.59 -16.86
N SER A 8 -22.67 21.65 -17.76
CA SER A 8 -23.73 20.67 -17.56
C SER A 8 -23.09 19.32 -17.16
N VAL A 9 -23.52 18.74 -16.04
CA VAL A 9 -23.11 17.39 -15.66
C VAL A 9 -24.26 16.44 -15.89
N VAL A 10 -24.08 15.50 -16.81
CA VAL A 10 -25.07 14.46 -17.15
C VAL A 10 -24.79 13.24 -16.29
N ILE A 11 -25.74 12.91 -15.41
CA ILE A 11 -25.71 11.69 -14.59
C ILE A 11 -26.65 10.68 -15.21
N ILE A 12 -26.11 9.56 -15.67
CA ILE A 12 -26.93 8.45 -16.19
C ILE A 12 -27.31 7.50 -15.06
N THR A 13 -28.55 7.01 -15.07
CA THR A 13 -29.04 6.10 -14.05
C THR A 13 -30.08 5.11 -14.59
N TYR A 14 -30.09 3.92 -14.00
CA TYR A 14 -31.14 2.93 -14.17
C TYR A 14 -31.21 2.05 -12.93
N ASN A 15 -32.36 2.01 -12.24
CA ASN A 15 -32.61 1.22 -11.04
C ASN A 15 -31.51 1.40 -9.98
N ASP A 16 -31.17 2.66 -9.62
CA ASP A 16 -30.07 2.98 -8.71
C ASP A 16 -30.43 4.05 -7.66
N ALA A 17 -31.65 3.97 -7.12
CA ALA A 17 -32.15 4.89 -6.09
C ALA A 17 -31.21 5.04 -4.87
N ALA A 18 -30.50 3.97 -4.51
CA ALA A 18 -29.66 3.94 -3.32
C ALA A 18 -28.34 4.74 -3.46
N ARG A 19 -27.70 4.71 -4.66
CA ARG A 19 -26.38 5.31 -4.87
C ARG A 19 -26.45 6.69 -5.54
N LEU A 20 -27.44 6.92 -6.39
CA LEU A 20 -27.67 8.17 -7.11
C LEU A 20 -27.58 9.45 -6.23
N PRO A 21 -28.10 9.49 -4.98
CA PRO A 21 -27.97 10.70 -4.14
C PRO A 21 -26.51 11.07 -3.85
N ARG A 22 -25.61 10.10 -3.82
CA ARG A 22 -24.16 10.33 -3.63
C ARG A 22 -23.57 11.00 -4.85
N ALA A 23 -23.85 10.48 -6.05
CA ALA A 23 -23.42 11.05 -7.31
C ALA A 23 -23.90 12.51 -7.47
N VAL A 24 -25.20 12.75 -7.29
CA VAL A 24 -25.78 14.11 -7.38
C VAL A 24 -25.14 15.07 -6.36
N ARG A 25 -24.96 14.66 -5.09
CA ARG A 25 -24.30 15.50 -4.07
C ARG A 25 -22.84 15.81 -4.43
N SER A 26 -22.13 14.89 -5.09
CA SER A 26 -20.76 15.15 -5.54
C SER A 26 -20.68 16.28 -6.57
N VAL A 27 -21.72 16.42 -7.41
CA VAL A 27 -21.84 17.48 -8.40
C VAL A 27 -22.33 18.79 -7.76
N LEU A 28 -23.36 18.75 -6.94
CA LEU A 28 -23.85 19.93 -6.21
C LEU A 28 -22.81 20.53 -5.28
N GLY A 29 -21.90 19.69 -4.78
CA GLY A 29 -20.75 20.06 -3.93
C GLY A 29 -19.54 20.60 -4.69
N GLN A 30 -19.58 20.71 -6.01
CA GLN A 30 -18.45 21.24 -6.79
C GLN A 30 -18.08 22.67 -6.40
N SER A 31 -16.81 23.01 -6.55
CA SER A 31 -16.32 24.40 -6.36
C SER A 31 -16.76 25.36 -7.49
N LEU A 32 -17.15 24.83 -8.63
CA LEU A 32 -17.85 25.56 -9.68
C LEU A 32 -19.31 25.68 -9.26
N ARG A 33 -19.86 26.92 -9.21
CA ARG A 33 -21.22 27.17 -8.74
C ARG A 33 -22.23 27.22 -9.91
N ASN A 34 -21.81 27.74 -11.02
CA ASN A 34 -22.65 27.96 -12.21
C ASN A 34 -22.73 26.66 -13.04
N LEU A 35 -23.30 25.60 -12.48
CA LEU A 35 -23.48 24.32 -13.16
C LEU A 35 -24.94 23.85 -13.03
N GLU A 36 -25.36 23.00 -13.94
CA GLU A 36 -26.59 22.20 -13.86
C GLU A 36 -26.26 20.70 -13.74
N VAL A 37 -27.16 19.99 -13.11
CA VAL A 37 -27.14 18.53 -12.98
C VAL A 37 -28.30 17.97 -13.79
N ILE A 38 -28.03 17.18 -14.82
CA ILE A 38 -29.03 16.52 -15.62
C ILE A 38 -29.01 15.05 -15.27
N VAL A 39 -30.02 14.58 -14.55
CA VAL A 39 -30.20 13.15 -14.27
C VAL A 39 -30.98 12.55 -15.43
N SER A 40 -30.33 11.72 -16.22
CA SER A 40 -30.91 11.01 -17.37
C SER A 40 -31.19 9.57 -16.96
N ASP A 41 -32.46 9.29 -16.67
CA ASP A 41 -32.96 8.00 -16.22
C ASP A 41 -33.41 7.13 -17.38
N ASP A 42 -32.89 5.92 -17.47
CA ASP A 42 -33.18 4.97 -18.54
C ASP A 42 -34.38 4.07 -18.22
N ALA A 43 -35.53 4.71 -17.88
CA ALA A 43 -36.80 4.05 -17.53
C ALA A 43 -36.71 3.17 -16.26
N SER A 44 -36.13 3.67 -15.17
CA SER A 44 -36.06 2.96 -13.90
C SER A 44 -37.43 2.54 -13.37
N THR A 45 -37.49 1.37 -12.76
CA THR A 45 -38.67 0.76 -12.16
C THR A 45 -38.65 0.67 -10.64
N ASP A 46 -37.55 1.11 -10.03
CA ASP A 46 -37.35 1.23 -8.57
C ASP A 46 -37.72 2.64 -8.05
N GLY A 47 -37.30 2.98 -6.87
CA GLY A 47 -37.53 4.31 -6.28
C GLY A 47 -36.68 5.47 -6.86
N THR A 48 -35.97 5.29 -7.97
CA THR A 48 -35.06 6.29 -8.56
C THR A 48 -35.77 7.58 -8.88
N GLU A 49 -36.96 7.54 -9.51
CA GLU A 49 -37.73 8.76 -9.82
C GLU A 49 -38.07 9.55 -8.57
N HIS A 50 -38.57 8.89 -7.53
CA HIS A 50 -38.92 9.53 -6.27
C HIS A 50 -37.69 10.26 -5.67
N VAL A 51 -36.55 9.59 -5.64
CA VAL A 51 -35.29 10.15 -5.15
C VAL A 51 -34.87 11.39 -5.94
N VAL A 52 -34.96 11.35 -7.27
CA VAL A 52 -34.59 12.52 -8.10
C VAL A 52 -35.55 13.69 -7.88
N ARG A 53 -36.86 13.42 -7.77
CA ARG A 53 -37.87 14.45 -7.48
C ARG A 53 -37.60 15.15 -6.13
N GLU A 54 -37.18 14.42 -5.12
CA GLU A 54 -36.76 15.00 -3.86
C GLU A 54 -35.50 15.88 -4.00
N LEU A 55 -34.49 15.42 -4.73
CA LEU A 55 -33.29 16.18 -5.00
C LEU A 55 -33.58 17.47 -5.80
N GLN A 56 -34.53 17.45 -6.72
CA GLN A 56 -34.99 18.64 -7.43
C GLN A 56 -35.66 19.69 -6.53
N ARG A 57 -36.43 19.25 -5.53
CA ARG A 57 -37.03 20.17 -4.55
C ARG A 57 -35.98 20.83 -3.65
N LEU A 58 -34.87 20.13 -3.38
CA LEU A 58 -33.78 20.63 -2.53
C LEU A 58 -32.84 21.57 -3.27
N ASP A 59 -32.64 21.39 -4.58
CA ASP A 59 -31.71 22.21 -5.37
C ASP A 59 -32.22 22.38 -6.82
N PRO A 60 -32.54 23.63 -7.22
CA PRO A 60 -33.12 23.93 -8.54
C PRO A 60 -32.14 23.65 -9.72
N ARG A 61 -30.88 23.40 -9.46
CA ARG A 61 -29.91 23.03 -10.49
C ARG A 61 -30.10 21.61 -11.01
N VAL A 62 -30.88 20.77 -10.31
CA VAL A 62 -31.15 19.38 -10.69
C VAL A 62 -32.30 19.32 -11.67
N ARG A 63 -32.07 18.73 -12.82
CA ARG A 63 -33.06 18.48 -13.88
C ARG A 63 -33.21 16.96 -14.06
N TYR A 64 -34.43 16.50 -14.28
CA TYR A 64 -34.76 15.09 -14.48
C TYR A 64 -35.28 14.85 -15.88
N LEU A 65 -34.69 13.89 -16.56
CA LEU A 65 -35.08 13.38 -17.87
C LEU A 65 -35.27 11.87 -17.74
N ARG A 66 -36.45 11.38 -18.17
CA ARG A 66 -36.76 9.96 -18.15
C ARG A 66 -36.93 9.43 -19.56
N GLY A 67 -36.36 8.28 -19.87
CA GLY A 67 -36.63 7.51 -21.08
C GLY A 67 -37.97 6.82 -20.98
N GLU A 68 -38.60 6.55 -22.13
CA GLU A 68 -39.87 5.81 -22.20
C GLU A 68 -39.65 4.31 -21.92
N VAL A 69 -38.55 3.75 -22.44
CA VAL A 69 -38.17 2.36 -22.29
C VAL A 69 -36.67 2.28 -21.92
N ASN A 70 -36.29 1.18 -21.26
CA ASN A 70 -34.89 0.89 -21.00
C ASN A 70 -34.18 0.56 -22.30
N SER A 71 -33.12 1.33 -22.60
CA SER A 71 -32.34 1.16 -23.84
C SER A 71 -31.35 -0.02 -23.76
N GLY A 72 -31.15 -0.59 -22.57
CA GLY A 72 -30.22 -1.69 -22.35
C GLY A 72 -28.74 -1.30 -22.24
N GLY A 73 -28.39 0.00 -22.42
CA GLY A 73 -27.02 0.49 -22.42
C GLY A 73 -26.86 1.89 -21.84
N CYS A 74 -25.65 2.40 -21.89
CA CYS A 74 -25.31 3.74 -21.38
C CYS A 74 -25.37 4.82 -22.47
N GLY A 75 -25.44 4.45 -23.76
CA GLY A 75 -25.40 5.39 -24.88
C GLY A 75 -26.63 6.31 -24.95
N ALA A 76 -27.83 5.74 -24.97
CA ALA A 76 -29.08 6.51 -25.10
C ALA A 76 -29.26 7.52 -23.94
N PRO A 77 -29.11 7.16 -22.67
CA PRO A 77 -29.25 8.15 -21.59
C PRO A 77 -28.15 9.23 -21.63
N ARG A 78 -26.93 8.95 -22.13
CA ARG A 78 -25.91 10.00 -22.34
C ARG A 78 -26.33 10.95 -23.47
N ASN A 79 -26.77 10.42 -24.61
CA ASN A 79 -27.23 11.23 -25.75
C ASN A 79 -28.40 12.13 -25.36
N ARG A 80 -29.39 11.61 -24.65
CA ARG A 80 -30.54 12.36 -24.12
C ARG A 80 -30.08 13.50 -23.19
N GLY A 81 -29.12 13.23 -22.32
CA GLY A 81 -28.53 14.23 -21.42
C GLY A 81 -27.79 15.34 -22.17
N VAL A 82 -26.99 14.99 -23.19
CA VAL A 82 -26.27 15.95 -24.04
C VAL A 82 -27.24 16.83 -24.85
N ALA A 83 -28.31 16.28 -25.41
CA ALA A 83 -29.33 17.02 -26.11
C ALA A 83 -29.96 18.11 -25.23
N ALA A 84 -30.19 17.80 -23.95
CA ALA A 84 -30.78 18.69 -22.98
C ALA A 84 -29.77 19.64 -22.27
N ALA A 85 -28.47 19.48 -22.46
CA ALA A 85 -27.42 20.32 -21.88
C ALA A 85 -27.50 21.76 -22.41
N ARG A 86 -27.42 22.74 -21.50
CA ARG A 86 -27.54 24.18 -21.83
C ARG A 86 -26.19 24.91 -21.68
N ALA A 87 -25.23 24.32 -20.97
CA ALA A 87 -23.94 24.93 -20.79
C ALA A 87 -23.00 24.69 -21.99
N PRO A 88 -21.99 25.55 -22.19
CA PRO A 88 -21.01 25.38 -23.24
C PRO A 88 -20.11 24.17 -23.05
N TYR A 89 -20.04 23.66 -21.81
CA TYR A 89 -19.23 22.48 -21.48
C TYR A 89 -20.08 21.40 -20.81
N VAL A 90 -19.74 20.12 -21.08
CA VAL A 90 -20.44 18.96 -20.53
C VAL A 90 -19.47 17.96 -19.93
N MET A 91 -19.88 17.30 -18.84
CA MET A 91 -19.23 16.13 -18.23
C MET A 91 -20.23 15.00 -18.03
N PHE A 92 -19.75 13.76 -17.97
CA PHE A 92 -20.56 12.59 -17.63
C PHE A 92 -20.21 12.04 -16.25
N LEU A 93 -21.21 11.47 -15.60
CA LEU A 93 -21.04 10.77 -14.31
C LEU A 93 -22.01 9.57 -14.25
N ASP A 94 -21.50 8.41 -13.86
CA ASP A 94 -22.34 7.24 -13.61
C ASP A 94 -22.97 7.33 -12.20
N SER A 95 -24.20 6.83 -12.02
CA SER A 95 -24.96 6.99 -10.77
C SER A 95 -24.33 6.38 -9.54
N ASP A 96 -23.39 5.45 -9.70
CA ASP A 96 -22.69 4.75 -8.63
C ASP A 96 -21.30 5.33 -8.29
N ASP A 97 -20.89 6.42 -8.97
CA ASP A 97 -19.59 7.05 -8.86
C ASP A 97 -19.66 8.50 -8.33
N GLU A 98 -18.52 9.18 -8.23
CA GLU A 98 -18.43 10.55 -7.72
C GLU A 98 -17.41 11.38 -8.52
N LEU A 99 -17.70 12.67 -8.71
CA LEU A 99 -16.69 13.66 -9.12
C LEU A 99 -15.94 14.18 -7.89
N THR A 100 -14.65 14.45 -8.03
CA THR A 100 -13.91 15.15 -6.98
C THR A 100 -14.33 16.62 -6.93
N ARG A 101 -14.24 17.24 -5.75
CA ARG A 101 -14.79 18.60 -5.46
C ARG A 101 -14.42 19.70 -6.47
N HIS A 102 -13.25 19.62 -7.07
CA HIS A 102 -12.75 20.64 -7.99
C HIS A 102 -12.70 20.17 -9.45
N ALA A 103 -13.27 19.02 -9.77
CA ALA A 103 -13.19 18.42 -11.10
C ALA A 103 -13.69 19.38 -12.17
N CYS A 104 -14.93 19.86 -12.06
CA CYS A 104 -15.52 20.77 -13.05
C CYS A 104 -14.70 22.06 -13.18
N LYS A 105 -14.38 22.73 -12.05
CA LYS A 105 -13.66 24.01 -12.08
C LYS A 105 -12.24 23.89 -12.64
N SER A 106 -11.50 22.87 -12.20
CA SER A 106 -10.12 22.71 -12.62
C SER A 106 -9.99 22.33 -14.10
N MET A 107 -10.92 21.52 -14.60
CA MET A 107 -10.95 21.14 -16.02
C MET A 107 -11.47 22.29 -16.88
N LEU A 108 -12.44 23.08 -16.39
CA LEU A 108 -12.92 24.28 -17.06
C LEU A 108 -11.78 25.31 -17.25
N LEU A 109 -11.04 25.61 -16.19
CA LEU A 109 -9.89 26.51 -16.28
C LEU A 109 -8.82 25.97 -17.24
N GLU A 110 -8.69 24.66 -17.35
CA GLU A 110 -7.71 24.04 -18.25
C GLU A 110 -8.15 24.11 -19.71
N ILE A 111 -9.42 23.84 -20.03
CA ILE A 111 -9.94 23.91 -21.39
C ILE A 111 -9.90 25.35 -21.93
N GLU A 112 -10.24 26.32 -21.07
CA GLU A 112 -10.18 27.74 -21.43
C GLU A 112 -8.75 28.21 -21.65
N ARG A 113 -7.82 27.82 -20.75
CA ARG A 113 -6.40 28.18 -20.85
C ARG A 113 -5.72 27.63 -22.11
N THR A 114 -6.09 26.41 -22.52
CA THR A 114 -5.42 25.69 -23.62
C THR A 114 -6.13 25.86 -24.96
N GLY A 115 -7.39 26.31 -24.97
CA GLY A 115 -8.23 26.28 -26.15
C GLY A 115 -8.56 24.85 -26.62
N ALA A 116 -8.39 23.85 -25.79
CA ALA A 116 -8.60 22.44 -26.11
C ALA A 116 -10.07 22.14 -26.46
N ASP A 117 -10.27 21.09 -27.25
CA ASP A 117 -11.60 20.58 -27.60
C ASP A 117 -12.22 19.80 -26.45
N PHE A 118 -11.35 19.12 -25.67
CA PHE A 118 -11.72 18.49 -24.39
C PHE A 118 -10.50 18.40 -23.45
N VAL A 119 -10.76 18.18 -22.18
CA VAL A 119 -9.75 17.90 -21.15
C VAL A 119 -10.02 16.55 -20.55
N THR A 120 -8.99 15.73 -20.34
CA THR A 120 -9.07 14.45 -19.66
C THR A 120 -8.26 14.45 -18.36
N GLY A 121 -8.80 13.84 -17.31
CA GLY A 121 -8.18 13.78 -15.98
C GLY A 121 -8.05 12.38 -15.41
N GLN A 122 -7.27 12.27 -14.34
CA GLN A 122 -6.96 11.01 -13.69
C GLN A 122 -8.20 10.39 -13.01
N ILE A 123 -8.46 9.09 -13.25
CA ILE A 123 -9.42 8.29 -12.48
C ILE A 123 -8.74 7.65 -11.28
N SER A 124 -9.43 7.59 -10.15
CA SER A 124 -9.03 6.77 -8.99
C SER A 124 -10.10 5.74 -8.65
N ARG A 125 -9.72 4.47 -8.61
CA ARG A 125 -10.58 3.40 -8.09
C ARG A 125 -10.68 3.51 -6.58
N LEU A 126 -11.90 3.48 -6.05
CA LEU A 126 -12.17 3.42 -4.61
C LEU A 126 -12.78 2.06 -4.27
N TYR A 127 -12.04 1.25 -3.52
CA TYR A 127 -12.50 -0.06 -3.06
C TYR A 127 -13.34 0.12 -1.77
N GLU A 128 -14.65 0.13 -1.87
CA GLU A 128 -15.59 0.45 -0.78
C GLU A 128 -15.35 -0.40 0.49
N ARG A 129 -15.10 -1.69 0.34
CA ARG A 129 -14.86 -2.60 1.48
C ARG A 129 -13.62 -2.24 2.31
N THR A 130 -12.62 -1.64 1.70
CA THR A 130 -11.31 -1.37 2.34
C THR A 130 -11.02 0.11 2.49
N GLY A 131 -11.77 1.00 1.81
CA GLY A 131 -11.49 2.42 1.71
C GLY A 131 -10.17 2.75 0.97
N LYS A 132 -9.51 1.75 0.36
CA LYS A 132 -8.28 1.97 -0.39
C LYS A 132 -8.59 2.61 -1.73
N THR A 133 -7.71 3.50 -2.17
CA THR A 133 -7.74 4.10 -3.50
C THR A 133 -6.55 3.63 -4.33
N ALA A 134 -6.75 3.53 -5.65
CA ALA A 134 -5.68 3.24 -6.60
C ALA A 134 -5.92 4.02 -7.90
N ARG A 135 -4.94 4.80 -8.33
CA ARG A 135 -4.99 5.52 -9.60
C ARG A 135 -5.03 4.54 -10.78
N TYR A 136 -5.86 4.87 -11.77
CA TYR A 136 -5.99 4.10 -13.01
C TYR A 136 -5.06 4.70 -14.06
N TYR A 137 -4.11 3.94 -14.61
CA TYR A 137 -3.06 4.42 -15.53
C TYR A 137 -2.28 5.65 -15.05
N PRO A 138 -1.62 5.60 -13.88
CA PRO A 138 -0.95 6.78 -13.32
C PRO A 138 0.17 7.32 -14.22
N ALA A 139 0.82 6.48 -15.02
CA ALA A 139 1.85 6.92 -15.96
C ALA A 139 1.28 7.80 -17.09
N LEU A 140 0.09 7.45 -17.61
CA LEU A 140 -0.60 8.20 -18.66
C LEU A 140 -0.95 9.62 -18.22
N PHE A 141 -1.27 9.81 -16.94
CA PHE A 141 -1.63 11.10 -16.34
C PHE A 141 -0.52 11.68 -15.45
N ALA A 142 0.74 11.30 -15.66
CA ALA A 142 1.83 11.71 -14.76
C ALA A 142 2.10 13.24 -14.78
N ARG A 143 1.83 13.91 -15.88
CA ARG A 143 2.10 15.34 -16.08
C ARG A 143 0.98 16.07 -16.81
N ARG A 144 0.82 17.35 -16.49
CA ARG A 144 -0.06 18.28 -17.21
C ARG A 144 0.54 18.60 -18.58
N ARG A 145 -0.27 18.48 -19.65
CA ARG A 145 0.16 18.76 -21.01
C ARG A 145 -1.00 19.01 -21.96
N THR A 146 -0.72 19.65 -23.08
CA THR A 146 -1.63 19.80 -24.20
C THR A 146 -1.08 19.00 -25.37
N VAL A 147 -1.95 18.31 -26.09
CA VAL A 147 -1.61 17.38 -27.17
C VAL A 147 -2.33 17.85 -28.43
N GLU A 148 -1.56 18.04 -29.53
CA GLU A 148 -2.06 18.46 -30.85
C GLU A 148 -2.35 17.20 -31.67
N GLY A 149 -3.57 16.68 -31.56
CA GLY A 149 -4.01 15.45 -32.23
C GLY A 149 -3.51 14.17 -31.58
N ILE A 150 -4.25 13.06 -31.76
CA ILE A 150 -3.96 11.76 -31.18
C ILE A 150 -2.66 11.13 -31.70
N GLU A 151 -2.23 11.49 -32.89
CA GLU A 151 -0.99 10.98 -33.51
C GLU A 151 0.26 11.32 -32.73
N ARG A 152 0.25 12.41 -31.93
CA ARG A 152 1.37 12.80 -31.07
C ARG A 152 1.48 11.94 -29.79
N GLU A 153 0.39 11.36 -29.34
CA GLU A 153 0.35 10.49 -28.15
C GLU A 153 -0.65 9.33 -28.30
N PRO A 154 -0.38 8.34 -29.17
CA PRO A 154 -1.29 7.20 -29.39
C PRO A 154 -1.60 6.40 -28.14
N GLU A 155 -0.73 6.46 -27.10
CA GLU A 155 -1.00 5.82 -25.81
C GLU A 155 -2.29 6.32 -25.13
N MET A 156 -2.82 7.48 -25.53
CA MET A 156 -4.08 8.01 -25.03
C MET A 156 -5.30 7.15 -25.42
N PHE A 157 -5.20 6.22 -26.36
CA PHE A 157 -6.23 5.20 -26.56
C PHE A 157 -6.44 4.28 -25.33
N LEU A 158 -5.51 4.27 -24.38
CA LEU A 158 -5.71 3.62 -23.07
C LEU A 158 -6.80 4.31 -22.24
N ASP A 159 -7.08 5.58 -22.45
CA ASP A 159 -8.11 6.38 -21.79
C ASP A 159 -9.43 6.36 -22.58
N SER A 160 -10.13 5.23 -22.57
CA SER A 160 -11.40 5.04 -23.25
C SER A 160 -12.63 5.47 -22.44
N PHE A 161 -12.46 5.97 -21.22
CA PHE A 161 -13.58 6.42 -20.41
C PHE A 161 -14.20 7.72 -20.93
N SER A 162 -15.52 7.80 -20.94
CA SER A 162 -16.24 9.05 -21.21
C SER A 162 -16.39 9.93 -19.97
N THR A 163 -16.27 9.36 -18.76
CA THR A 163 -16.66 10.02 -17.50
C THR A 163 -15.58 10.90 -16.87
N ASN A 164 -14.30 10.74 -17.25
CA ASN A 164 -13.20 11.51 -16.69
C ASN A 164 -12.82 12.75 -17.53
N LYS A 165 -13.71 13.21 -18.37
CA LYS A 165 -13.44 14.27 -19.35
C LYS A 165 -14.44 15.42 -19.23
N LEU A 166 -13.98 16.64 -19.53
CA LEU A 166 -14.78 17.82 -19.78
C LEU A 166 -14.69 18.15 -21.26
N TYR A 167 -15.83 18.28 -21.89
CA TYR A 167 -15.95 18.47 -23.33
C TYR A 167 -16.58 19.81 -23.67
N ARG A 168 -16.27 20.35 -24.86
CA ARG A 168 -17.13 21.33 -25.50
C ARG A 168 -18.46 20.65 -25.87
N THR A 169 -19.59 21.19 -25.45
CA THR A 169 -20.92 20.57 -25.64
C THR A 169 -21.21 20.37 -27.14
N GLU A 170 -20.83 21.32 -27.99
CA GLU A 170 -21.02 21.21 -29.45
C GLU A 170 -20.25 20.05 -30.07
N LEU A 171 -19.05 19.73 -29.55
CA LEU A 171 -18.27 18.60 -30.03
C LEU A 171 -19.02 17.31 -29.77
N VAL A 172 -19.51 17.11 -28.55
CA VAL A 172 -20.21 15.87 -28.17
C VAL A 172 -21.56 15.75 -28.89
N ARG A 173 -22.26 16.86 -29.16
CA ARG A 173 -23.48 16.83 -29.95
C ARG A 173 -23.27 16.28 -31.35
N ARG A 174 -22.08 16.46 -31.94
CA ARG A 174 -21.73 15.93 -33.28
C ARG A 174 -21.21 14.48 -33.23
N LEU A 175 -20.94 13.95 -32.04
CA LEU A 175 -20.39 12.63 -31.81
C LEU A 175 -21.31 11.85 -30.86
N PRO A 176 -22.50 11.38 -31.33
CA PRO A 176 -23.41 10.66 -30.45
C PRO A 176 -22.83 9.30 -30.04
N PHE A 177 -23.11 8.88 -28.82
CA PHE A 177 -22.81 7.52 -28.39
C PHE A 177 -23.66 6.50 -29.18
N ARG A 178 -23.06 5.34 -29.47
CA ARG A 178 -23.78 4.19 -30.00
C ARG A 178 -24.78 3.69 -28.96
N GLU A 179 -26.00 3.39 -29.36
CA GLU A 179 -27.09 2.96 -28.48
C GLU A 179 -27.31 1.45 -28.55
N ASP A 180 -26.83 0.80 -29.62
CA ASP A 180 -27.00 -0.60 -29.97
C ASP A 180 -25.83 -1.50 -29.46
N LEU A 181 -24.90 -0.95 -28.69
CA LEU A 181 -23.65 -1.64 -28.34
C LEU A 181 -23.26 -1.40 -26.88
N HIS A 182 -22.86 -2.47 -26.18
CA HIS A 182 -22.09 -2.32 -24.96
C HIS A 182 -20.63 -1.93 -25.28
N TYR A 183 -19.98 -1.16 -24.40
CA TYR A 183 -18.67 -0.55 -24.63
C TYR A 183 -18.72 0.59 -25.65
N GLU A 184 -19.83 1.31 -25.68
CA GLU A 184 -20.07 2.51 -26.48
C GLU A 184 -19.01 3.59 -26.22
N ASP A 185 -18.47 3.64 -25.00
CA ASP A 185 -17.41 4.55 -24.57
C ASP A 185 -16.08 4.31 -25.32
N HIS A 186 -15.75 3.07 -25.69
CA HIS A 186 -14.58 2.75 -26.51
C HIS A 186 -14.72 3.32 -27.92
N VAL A 187 -15.90 3.18 -28.51
CA VAL A 187 -16.20 3.69 -29.86
C VAL A 187 -16.21 5.22 -29.82
N PHE A 188 -16.96 5.81 -28.89
CA PHE A 188 -17.05 7.25 -28.68
C PHE A 188 -15.66 7.88 -28.43
N SER A 189 -14.84 7.29 -27.59
CA SER A 189 -13.49 7.81 -27.30
C SER A 189 -12.60 7.78 -28.55
N THR A 190 -12.75 6.76 -29.41
CA THR A 190 -12.01 6.71 -30.68
C THR A 190 -12.46 7.83 -31.61
N GLU A 191 -13.78 8.04 -31.76
CA GLU A 191 -14.32 9.15 -32.56
C GLU A 191 -13.89 10.51 -32.01
N LEU A 192 -13.94 10.68 -30.69
CA LEU A 192 -13.50 11.89 -30.01
C LEU A 192 -12.04 12.22 -30.31
N TYR A 193 -11.14 11.24 -30.17
CA TYR A 193 -9.72 11.43 -30.44
C TYR A 193 -9.44 11.72 -31.92
N CYS A 194 -10.22 11.14 -32.84
CA CYS A 194 -10.12 11.47 -34.28
C CYS A 194 -10.59 12.89 -34.59
N ALA A 195 -11.65 13.36 -33.94
CA ALA A 195 -12.28 14.65 -34.17
C ALA A 195 -11.55 15.81 -33.49
N ALA A 196 -10.83 15.55 -32.40
CA ALA A 196 -10.17 16.60 -31.63
C ALA A 196 -8.87 17.05 -32.29
N ARG A 197 -8.77 18.35 -32.57
CA ARG A 197 -7.52 18.98 -33.02
C ARG A 197 -6.52 19.11 -31.87
N ARG A 198 -7.03 19.41 -30.68
CA ARG A 198 -6.23 19.63 -29.46
C ARG A 198 -6.98 19.13 -28.26
N PHE A 199 -6.29 18.41 -27.39
CA PHE A 199 -6.82 18.03 -26.09
C PHE A 199 -5.80 18.24 -24.96
N ALA A 200 -6.29 18.41 -23.73
CA ALA A 200 -5.44 18.60 -22.58
C ALA A 200 -5.53 17.40 -21.63
N VAL A 201 -4.39 17.04 -21.02
CA VAL A 201 -4.27 15.96 -20.04
C VAL A 201 -3.87 16.57 -18.70
N VAL A 202 -4.60 16.22 -17.63
CA VAL A 202 -4.32 16.74 -16.29
C VAL A 202 -4.02 15.63 -15.31
N PRO A 203 -3.03 15.83 -14.38
CA PRO A 203 -2.55 14.76 -13.48
C PRO A 203 -3.38 14.59 -12.21
N TRP A 204 -4.32 15.47 -11.94
CA TRP A 204 -5.16 15.36 -10.76
C TRP A 204 -6.37 14.46 -10.97
N VAL A 205 -6.82 13.84 -9.87
CA VAL A 205 -7.98 12.97 -9.88
C VAL A 205 -9.24 13.82 -10.04
N VAL A 206 -10.03 13.50 -11.07
CA VAL A 206 -11.32 14.17 -11.36
C VAL A 206 -12.51 13.26 -11.09
N TYR A 207 -12.31 11.94 -11.15
CA TYR A 207 -13.34 10.93 -11.08
C TYR A 207 -12.98 9.83 -10.06
N LEU A 208 -13.91 9.47 -9.18
CA LEU A 208 -13.80 8.39 -8.21
C LEU A 208 -14.68 7.22 -8.66
N TRP A 209 -14.01 6.18 -9.16
CA TRP A 209 -14.65 4.96 -9.60
C TRP A 209 -14.83 4.00 -8.44
N HIS A 210 -16.08 3.84 -7.97
CA HIS A 210 -16.42 2.96 -6.87
C HIS A 210 -16.38 1.49 -7.29
N ARG A 211 -15.61 0.69 -6.57
CA ARG A 211 -15.47 -0.75 -6.82
C ARG A 211 -16.00 -1.53 -5.64
N ASN A 212 -17.18 -2.13 -5.83
CA ASN A 212 -17.75 -3.07 -4.89
C ASN A 212 -17.69 -4.49 -5.50
N PRO A 213 -16.76 -5.39 -5.04
CA PRO A 213 -16.61 -6.73 -5.59
C PRO A 213 -17.84 -7.64 -5.34
N ALA A 214 -18.69 -7.29 -4.36
CA ALA A 214 -19.89 -8.06 -4.07
C ALA A 214 -21.04 -7.77 -5.06
N GLY A 215 -20.94 -6.67 -5.84
CA GLY A 215 -21.97 -6.26 -6.78
C GLY A 215 -23.32 -5.95 -6.10
N ASN A 216 -24.30 -5.48 -6.87
CA ASN A 216 -25.69 -5.69 -6.54
C ASN A 216 -26.04 -7.10 -7.06
N PRO A 217 -26.46 -8.07 -6.21
CA PRO A 217 -26.79 -9.43 -6.66
C PRO A 217 -27.91 -9.42 -7.71
N GLU A 218 -28.79 -8.42 -7.67
CA GLU A 218 -29.91 -8.28 -8.59
C GLU A 218 -29.52 -7.63 -9.93
N ARG A 219 -28.33 -7.03 -9.99
CA ARG A 219 -27.86 -6.38 -11.21
C ARG A 219 -26.33 -6.32 -11.30
N PRO A 220 -25.68 -7.27 -11.97
CA PRO A 220 -24.24 -7.19 -12.23
C PRO A 220 -23.94 -6.00 -13.15
N SER A 221 -22.90 -5.23 -12.82
CA SER A 221 -22.36 -4.20 -13.71
C SER A 221 -21.94 -4.85 -15.04
N ILE A 222 -22.16 -4.17 -16.16
CA ILE A 222 -21.73 -4.61 -17.50
C ILE A 222 -20.24 -5.01 -17.48
N SER A 223 -19.41 -4.26 -16.78
CA SER A 223 -17.99 -4.53 -16.62
C SER A 223 -17.67 -5.77 -15.75
N LEU A 224 -18.63 -6.31 -15.03
CA LEU A 224 -18.51 -7.53 -14.22
C LEU A 224 -19.12 -8.76 -14.89
N SER A 225 -19.96 -8.59 -15.91
CA SER A 225 -20.59 -9.69 -16.68
C SER A 225 -19.61 -10.37 -17.66
N ILE A 226 -18.34 -10.47 -17.29
CA ILE A 226 -17.27 -11.12 -18.09
C ILE A 226 -17.45 -12.63 -18.22
N THR A 227 -18.45 -13.20 -17.56
CA THR A 227 -18.82 -14.61 -17.66
C THR A 227 -19.69 -14.89 -18.90
N GLU A 228 -20.32 -13.87 -19.43
CA GLU A 228 -21.26 -13.97 -20.54
C GLU A 228 -20.55 -13.83 -21.89
N MET A 229 -20.80 -14.71 -22.83
CA MET A 229 -20.18 -14.65 -24.15
C MET A 229 -20.65 -13.43 -24.95
N ALA A 230 -21.86 -12.94 -24.70
CA ALA A 230 -22.35 -11.68 -25.25
C ALA A 230 -21.43 -10.49 -24.91
N ASN A 231 -20.83 -10.50 -23.72
CA ASN A 231 -19.87 -9.47 -23.30
C ASN A 231 -18.58 -9.52 -24.14
N VAL A 232 -18.08 -10.71 -24.47
CA VAL A 232 -16.92 -10.91 -25.36
C VAL A 232 -17.24 -10.40 -26.78
N ARG A 233 -18.43 -10.79 -27.31
CA ARG A 233 -18.87 -10.35 -28.65
C ARG A 233 -18.98 -8.85 -28.76
N SER A 234 -19.63 -8.18 -27.79
CA SER A 234 -19.76 -6.71 -27.78
C SER A 234 -18.42 -6.00 -27.72
N ARG A 235 -17.46 -6.52 -26.93
CA ARG A 235 -16.13 -5.93 -26.82
C ARG A 235 -15.33 -6.05 -28.12
N ILE A 236 -15.41 -7.19 -28.79
CA ILE A 236 -14.77 -7.39 -30.10
C ILE A 236 -15.44 -6.50 -31.15
N ALA A 237 -16.78 -6.39 -31.15
CA ALA A 237 -17.51 -5.53 -32.06
C ALA A 237 -17.12 -4.05 -31.90
N ALA A 238 -17.07 -3.54 -30.65
CA ALA A 238 -16.60 -2.20 -30.35
C ALA A 238 -15.16 -1.97 -30.82
N ALA A 239 -14.34 -3.00 -30.69
CA ALA A 239 -12.96 -2.99 -31.13
C ALA A 239 -12.85 -2.85 -32.66
N ARG A 240 -13.56 -3.66 -33.44
CA ARG A 240 -13.58 -3.59 -34.90
C ARG A 240 -14.15 -2.28 -35.43
N LEU A 241 -15.22 -1.77 -34.79
CA LEU A 241 -15.77 -0.45 -35.12
C LEU A 241 -14.74 0.66 -34.96
N SER A 242 -14.00 0.64 -33.83
CA SER A 242 -12.94 1.60 -33.56
C SER A 242 -11.81 1.54 -34.60
N ASP A 243 -11.40 0.33 -35.03
CA ASP A 243 -10.41 0.18 -36.10
C ASP A 243 -10.93 0.74 -37.44
N GLY A 244 -12.21 0.53 -37.76
CA GLY A 244 -12.88 1.09 -38.90
C GLY A 244 -12.96 2.61 -38.86
N ILE A 245 -13.21 3.21 -37.68
CA ILE A 245 -13.22 4.66 -37.47
C ILE A 245 -11.84 5.27 -37.79
N LEU A 246 -10.78 4.69 -37.26
CA LEU A 246 -9.43 5.16 -37.53
C LEU A 246 -9.09 5.15 -39.03
N ARG A 247 -9.41 4.06 -39.73
CA ARG A 247 -9.18 3.94 -41.18
C ARG A 247 -9.97 4.99 -41.97
N ARG A 248 -11.25 5.21 -41.66
CA ARG A 248 -12.11 6.19 -42.33
C ARG A 248 -11.67 7.65 -42.11
N ASN A 249 -11.01 7.93 -40.99
CA ASN A 249 -10.49 9.26 -40.67
C ASN A 249 -9.02 9.47 -41.12
N GLY A 250 -8.46 8.60 -41.98
CA GLY A 250 -7.08 8.71 -42.44
C GLY A 250 -6.01 8.34 -41.43
N LEU A 251 -6.40 7.85 -40.24
CA LEU A 251 -5.52 7.48 -39.14
C LEU A 251 -5.25 5.96 -39.09
N GLY A 252 -5.26 5.29 -40.24
CA GLY A 252 -5.06 3.85 -40.36
C GLY A 252 -3.75 3.34 -39.76
N HIS A 253 -2.72 4.17 -39.76
CA HIS A 253 -1.42 3.85 -39.13
C HIS A 253 -1.52 3.66 -37.57
N LEU A 254 -2.52 4.27 -36.91
CA LEU A 254 -2.76 4.14 -35.49
C LEU A 254 -3.57 2.88 -35.10
N VAL A 255 -4.07 2.14 -36.06
CA VAL A 255 -4.84 0.90 -35.81
C VAL A 255 -3.99 -0.09 -35.01
N ARG A 256 -2.70 -0.20 -35.29
CA ARG A 256 -1.79 -1.06 -34.53
C ARG A 256 -1.73 -0.70 -33.03
N ASP A 257 -1.69 0.58 -32.67
CA ASP A 257 -1.64 1.04 -31.28
C ASP A 257 -2.94 0.72 -30.54
N ARG A 258 -4.07 0.91 -31.22
CA ARG A 258 -5.37 0.57 -30.69
C ARG A 258 -5.55 -0.94 -30.54
N GLN A 259 -5.05 -1.75 -31.48
CA GLN A 259 -5.04 -3.22 -31.38
C GLN A 259 -4.11 -3.71 -30.25
N ARG A 260 -2.96 -3.08 -30.03
CA ARG A 260 -2.11 -3.33 -28.83
C ARG A 260 -2.87 -3.06 -27.54
N ARG A 261 -3.67 -2.01 -27.49
CA ARG A 261 -4.54 -1.73 -26.35
C ARG A 261 -5.53 -2.90 -26.12
N PHE A 262 -6.18 -3.40 -27.17
CA PHE A 262 -7.10 -4.53 -27.05
C PHE A 262 -6.39 -5.73 -26.41
N VAL A 263 -5.22 -6.12 -26.88
CA VAL A 263 -4.45 -7.24 -26.33
C VAL A 263 -4.09 -7.00 -24.87
N ARG A 264 -3.53 -5.83 -24.55
CA ARG A 264 -3.02 -5.52 -23.20
C ARG A 264 -4.12 -5.40 -22.15
N GLN A 265 -5.32 -5.04 -22.54
CA GLN A 265 -6.39 -4.69 -21.60
C GLN A 265 -7.66 -5.52 -21.80
N ASP A 266 -8.26 -5.43 -22.96
CA ASP A 266 -9.57 -6.02 -23.20
C ASP A 266 -9.51 -7.54 -23.19
N LEU A 267 -8.53 -8.12 -23.88
CA LEU A 267 -8.28 -9.55 -23.89
C LEU A 267 -7.86 -10.09 -22.52
N ARG A 268 -6.99 -9.37 -21.82
CA ARG A 268 -6.48 -9.78 -20.51
C ARG A 268 -7.57 -9.95 -19.45
N VAL A 269 -8.67 -9.18 -19.54
CA VAL A 269 -9.82 -9.30 -18.63
C VAL A 269 -10.43 -10.70 -18.69
N TYR A 270 -10.46 -11.32 -19.85
CA TYR A 270 -10.98 -12.68 -20.04
C TYR A 270 -9.94 -13.76 -19.81
N LEU A 271 -8.67 -13.53 -20.17
CA LEU A 271 -7.58 -14.49 -19.95
C LEU A 271 -7.31 -14.74 -18.47
N ASN A 272 -7.46 -13.74 -17.62
CA ASN A 272 -7.22 -13.88 -16.19
C ASN A 272 -8.14 -14.93 -15.51
N PRO A 273 -9.46 -14.94 -15.72
CA PRO A 273 -10.35 -15.96 -15.17
C PRO A 273 -10.49 -17.21 -16.04
N LEU A 274 -9.87 -17.27 -17.24
CA LEU A 274 -10.04 -18.36 -18.20
C LEU A 274 -9.85 -19.76 -17.62
N PRO A 275 -8.85 -20.03 -16.75
CA PRO A 275 -8.67 -21.36 -16.17
C PRO A 275 -9.81 -21.85 -15.28
N ALA A 276 -10.77 -21.00 -14.94
CA ALA A 276 -11.94 -21.34 -14.13
C ALA A 276 -13.25 -21.44 -14.98
N ARG A 277 -13.15 -21.39 -16.33
CA ARG A 277 -14.28 -21.54 -17.26
C ARG A 277 -14.48 -22.97 -17.70
N ASP A 278 -15.70 -23.28 -18.14
CA ASP A 278 -15.99 -24.56 -18.75
C ASP A 278 -15.36 -24.69 -20.16
N PRO A 279 -15.12 -25.93 -20.66
CA PRO A 279 -14.44 -26.15 -21.95
C PRO A 279 -15.22 -25.60 -23.15
N ALA A 280 -16.57 -25.62 -23.12
CA ALA A 280 -17.39 -25.12 -24.22
C ALA A 280 -17.26 -23.58 -24.34
N TRP A 281 -17.34 -22.90 -23.20
CA TRP A 281 -17.08 -21.44 -23.14
C TRP A 281 -15.67 -21.08 -23.66
N ILE A 282 -14.65 -21.88 -23.28
CA ILE A 282 -13.26 -21.65 -23.72
C ILE A 282 -13.14 -21.83 -25.23
N GLY A 283 -13.75 -22.87 -25.79
CA GLY A 283 -13.76 -23.11 -27.24
C GLY A 283 -14.37 -21.97 -28.03
N GLU A 284 -15.54 -21.49 -27.62
CA GLU A 284 -16.22 -20.34 -28.22
C GLU A 284 -15.42 -19.03 -28.09
N PHE A 285 -14.84 -18.79 -26.91
CA PHE A 285 -13.99 -17.64 -26.67
C PHE A 285 -12.77 -17.63 -27.59
N VAL A 286 -12.08 -18.80 -27.75
CA VAL A 286 -10.93 -18.93 -28.64
C VAL A 286 -11.35 -18.67 -30.08
N ALA A 287 -12.46 -19.23 -30.55
CA ALA A 287 -12.96 -19.04 -31.92
C ALA A 287 -13.26 -17.57 -32.22
N LEU A 288 -14.03 -16.91 -31.34
CA LEU A 288 -14.37 -15.50 -31.47
C LEU A 288 -13.15 -14.59 -31.43
N THR A 289 -12.26 -14.80 -30.46
CA THR A 289 -11.08 -13.97 -30.30
C THR A 289 -10.10 -14.16 -31.45
N ARG A 290 -9.93 -15.41 -31.89
CA ARG A 290 -9.10 -15.75 -33.06
C ARG A 290 -9.55 -14.99 -34.31
N SER A 291 -10.87 -14.95 -34.57
CA SER A 291 -11.41 -14.26 -35.74
C SER A 291 -11.02 -12.77 -35.82
N TYR A 292 -10.78 -12.15 -34.65
CA TYR A 292 -10.34 -10.76 -34.60
C TYR A 292 -8.81 -10.62 -34.59
N LEU A 293 -8.08 -11.47 -33.85
CA LEU A 293 -6.61 -11.42 -33.79
C LEU A 293 -5.94 -11.77 -35.12
N THR A 294 -6.61 -12.53 -36.01
CA THR A 294 -6.12 -12.78 -37.37
C THR A 294 -6.12 -11.56 -38.28
N GLU A 295 -6.86 -10.51 -37.92
CA GLU A 295 -6.87 -9.23 -38.63
C GLU A 295 -5.67 -8.34 -38.26
N PHE A 296 -4.87 -8.76 -37.24
CA PHE A 296 -3.77 -7.92 -36.70
C PHE A 296 -2.48 -8.14 -37.46
N ASP A 297 -1.77 -7.02 -37.65
CA ASP A 297 -0.39 -7.08 -38.10
C ASP A 297 0.47 -7.77 -37.03
N PRO A 298 1.39 -8.69 -37.40
CA PRO A 298 2.30 -9.35 -36.46
C PRO A 298 3.06 -8.39 -35.54
N GLU A 299 3.44 -7.19 -36.01
CA GLU A 299 4.12 -6.16 -35.20
C GLU A 299 3.30 -5.66 -34.01
N VAL A 300 1.97 -5.90 -33.98
CA VAL A 300 1.12 -5.55 -32.85
C VAL A 300 1.56 -6.32 -31.59
N PHE A 301 2.03 -7.55 -31.74
CA PHE A 301 2.35 -8.44 -30.64
C PHE A 301 3.78 -8.26 -30.10
N GLU A 302 4.70 -7.67 -30.85
CA GLU A 302 6.12 -7.54 -30.45
C GLU A 302 6.31 -6.82 -29.10
N PRO A 303 5.72 -5.62 -28.87
CA PRO A 303 5.88 -4.88 -27.62
C PRO A 303 4.90 -5.33 -26.51
N VAL A 304 4.29 -6.51 -26.65
CA VAL A 304 3.35 -7.06 -25.65
C VAL A 304 4.10 -7.93 -24.63
N ASP A 305 3.64 -7.92 -23.38
CA ASP A 305 4.17 -8.81 -22.32
C ASP A 305 4.36 -10.24 -22.84
N PRO A 306 5.53 -10.88 -22.65
CA PRO A 306 5.84 -12.17 -23.23
C PRO A 306 4.80 -13.27 -22.96
N LEU A 307 4.24 -13.33 -21.73
CA LEU A 307 3.21 -14.33 -21.41
C LEU A 307 1.89 -14.05 -22.10
N LEU A 308 1.56 -12.78 -22.29
CA LEU A 308 0.36 -12.40 -23.01
C LEU A 308 0.50 -12.65 -24.51
N ARG A 309 1.71 -12.46 -25.07
CA ARG A 309 2.07 -12.81 -26.44
C ARG A 309 1.95 -14.33 -26.68
N VAL A 310 2.42 -15.15 -25.74
CA VAL A 310 2.23 -16.61 -25.75
C VAL A 310 0.73 -16.98 -25.75
N CYS A 311 -0.09 -16.33 -24.93
CA CYS A 311 -1.54 -16.56 -24.95
C CYS A 311 -2.15 -16.23 -26.33
N CYS A 312 -1.78 -15.09 -26.93
CA CYS A 312 -2.23 -14.70 -28.26
C CYS A 312 -1.83 -15.72 -29.33
N SER A 313 -0.60 -16.27 -29.27
CA SER A 313 -0.15 -17.27 -30.23
C SER A 313 -1.00 -18.54 -30.17
N TYR A 314 -1.36 -19.00 -28.97
CA TYR A 314 -2.22 -20.19 -28.82
C TYR A 314 -3.66 -19.95 -29.22
N ILE A 315 -4.17 -18.72 -29.07
CA ILE A 315 -5.49 -18.33 -29.61
C ILE A 315 -5.43 -18.39 -31.13
N LEU A 316 -4.41 -17.82 -31.77
CA LEU A 316 -4.24 -17.81 -33.22
C LEU A 316 -4.06 -19.22 -33.80
N ASP A 317 -3.39 -20.10 -33.06
CA ASP A 317 -3.19 -21.50 -33.45
C ASP A 317 -4.43 -22.36 -33.15
N GLY A 318 -5.45 -21.85 -32.46
CA GLY A 318 -6.66 -22.59 -32.07
C GLY A 318 -6.37 -23.70 -31.05
N ARG A 319 -5.44 -23.50 -30.12
CA ARG A 319 -4.97 -24.50 -29.15
C ARG A 319 -5.43 -24.13 -27.71
N PRO A 320 -6.66 -24.48 -27.32
CA PRO A 320 -7.24 -24.08 -26.03
C PRO A 320 -6.53 -24.70 -24.81
N ASP A 321 -6.03 -25.92 -24.90
CA ASP A 321 -5.37 -26.58 -23.76
C ASP A 321 -4.05 -25.90 -23.41
N GLU A 322 -3.24 -25.57 -24.39
CA GLU A 322 -1.99 -24.85 -24.18
C GLU A 322 -2.24 -23.40 -23.77
N LEU A 323 -3.28 -22.79 -24.30
CA LEU A 323 -3.73 -21.47 -23.86
C LEU A 323 -4.06 -21.47 -22.36
N LEU A 324 -4.77 -22.49 -21.86
CA LEU A 324 -5.05 -22.61 -20.42
C LEU A 324 -3.78 -22.71 -19.59
N VAL A 325 -2.79 -23.44 -20.06
CA VAL A 325 -1.49 -23.56 -19.39
C VAL A 325 -0.81 -22.19 -19.33
N ALA A 326 -0.80 -21.46 -20.43
CA ALA A 326 -0.21 -20.12 -20.49
C ALA A 326 -0.99 -19.10 -19.64
N ALA A 327 -2.32 -19.11 -19.72
CA ALA A 327 -3.19 -18.19 -18.97
C ALA A 327 -3.05 -18.33 -17.44
N ARG A 328 -2.87 -19.55 -16.93
CA ARG A 328 -2.54 -19.79 -15.50
C ARG A 328 -1.28 -19.05 -15.07
N SER A 329 -0.32 -18.90 -15.96
CA SER A 329 0.95 -18.22 -15.66
C SER A 329 0.85 -16.69 -15.64
N LEU A 330 -0.23 -16.09 -16.13
CA LEU A 330 -0.47 -14.65 -16.00
C LEU A 330 -0.67 -14.22 -14.54
N ASN A 331 -1.24 -15.11 -13.70
CA ASN A 331 -1.56 -14.84 -12.30
C ASN A 331 -0.90 -15.82 -11.31
N GLY A 332 -0.09 -16.75 -11.82
CA GLY A 332 0.58 -17.80 -11.05
C GLY A 332 2.07 -17.82 -11.27
N PRO A 333 2.70 -18.98 -11.02
CA PRO A 333 4.12 -19.20 -11.35
C PRO A 333 4.36 -18.93 -12.82
N LYS A 334 5.36 -18.10 -13.13
CA LYS A 334 5.72 -17.75 -14.51
C LYS A 334 6.53 -18.84 -15.23
N ALA A 335 6.81 -19.94 -14.55
CA ALA A 335 7.53 -21.08 -15.11
C ALA A 335 6.67 -21.81 -16.13
N PRO A 336 7.12 -21.95 -17.38
CA PRO A 336 6.45 -22.80 -18.38
C PRO A 336 6.62 -24.29 -18.03
N PRO A 337 5.78 -25.18 -18.55
CA PRO A 337 5.99 -26.61 -18.39
C PRO A 337 7.22 -27.09 -19.19
N ARG A 338 7.45 -26.49 -20.35
CA ARG A 338 8.56 -26.79 -21.24
C ARG A 338 9.12 -25.56 -21.92
N VAL A 339 10.41 -25.56 -22.25
CA VAL A 339 11.08 -24.54 -23.03
C VAL A 339 11.95 -25.16 -24.13
N ALA A 340 11.99 -24.47 -25.26
CA ALA A 340 12.98 -24.70 -26.27
C ALA A 340 14.05 -23.61 -26.18
N THR A 341 15.32 -23.97 -26.03
CA THR A 341 16.44 -23.01 -25.99
C THR A 341 17.29 -23.18 -27.24
N ARG A 342 17.55 -22.06 -27.94
CA ARG A 342 18.48 -22.04 -29.09
C ARG A 342 19.92 -21.85 -28.63
N ARG A 343 20.89 -22.13 -29.55
CA ARG A 343 22.32 -21.90 -29.30
C ARG A 343 22.68 -20.46 -29.00
N ASP A 344 21.85 -19.50 -29.47
CA ASP A 344 21.97 -18.06 -29.20
C ASP A 344 21.46 -17.64 -27.79
N GLY A 345 21.05 -18.59 -26.97
CA GLY A 345 20.51 -18.35 -25.62
C GLY A 345 19.05 -17.92 -25.56
N ARG A 346 18.37 -17.77 -26.69
CA ARG A 346 16.94 -17.42 -26.69
C ARG A 346 16.09 -18.57 -26.18
N THR A 347 15.07 -18.24 -25.41
CA THR A 347 14.20 -19.20 -24.72
C THR A 347 12.75 -19.01 -25.14
N TYR A 348 12.12 -20.09 -25.56
CA TYR A 348 10.76 -20.11 -26.09
C TYR A 348 9.83 -20.96 -25.23
N TRP A 349 8.60 -20.55 -25.05
CA TRP A 349 7.56 -21.32 -24.37
C TRP A 349 7.13 -22.49 -25.23
N GLY A 350 7.21 -23.72 -24.69
CA GLY A 350 6.85 -24.97 -25.40
C GLY A 350 8.05 -25.75 -25.91
N ASP A 351 7.80 -26.78 -26.75
CA ASP A 351 8.80 -27.76 -27.15
C ASP A 351 9.63 -27.33 -28.37
N ALA A 352 9.20 -26.33 -29.11
CA ALA A 352 9.88 -25.86 -30.31
C ALA A 352 10.07 -24.33 -30.28
N PRO A 353 11.16 -23.84 -30.90
CA PRO A 353 11.36 -22.40 -31.06
C PRO A 353 10.28 -21.78 -31.97
N ASP A 354 9.48 -20.89 -31.41
CA ASP A 354 8.49 -20.08 -32.13
C ASP A 354 8.68 -18.61 -31.71
N PRO A 355 9.03 -17.70 -32.62
CA PRO A 355 9.25 -16.29 -32.28
C PRO A 355 8.08 -15.64 -31.55
N ARG A 356 6.85 -16.05 -31.85
CA ARG A 356 5.62 -15.57 -31.17
C ARG A 356 5.57 -15.99 -29.69
N ARG A 357 6.36 -16.96 -29.29
CA ARG A 357 6.45 -17.54 -27.93
C ARG A 357 7.79 -17.29 -27.25
N ASP A 358 8.54 -16.30 -27.72
CA ASP A 358 9.80 -15.89 -27.11
C ASP A 358 9.55 -15.31 -25.72
N ILE A 359 10.15 -15.93 -24.69
CA ILE A 359 10.06 -15.53 -23.28
C ILE A 359 11.42 -15.12 -22.70
N THR A 360 12.41 -14.90 -23.55
CA THR A 360 13.79 -14.54 -23.14
C THR A 360 13.80 -13.31 -22.21
N GLU A 361 12.96 -12.31 -22.48
CA GLU A 361 12.82 -11.11 -21.66
C GLU A 361 12.45 -11.39 -20.19
N LEU A 362 11.82 -12.53 -19.89
CA LEU A 362 11.48 -12.89 -18.51
C LEU A 362 12.70 -13.32 -17.70
N ARG A 363 13.85 -13.59 -18.34
CA ARG A 363 15.12 -14.02 -17.73
C ARG A 363 14.95 -15.12 -16.69
N LEU A 364 14.06 -16.08 -16.95
CA LEU A 364 13.70 -17.09 -15.96
C LEU A 364 14.90 -17.98 -15.59
N ALA A 365 15.82 -18.22 -16.52
CA ALA A 365 17.05 -19.00 -16.27
C ALA A 365 18.03 -18.26 -15.34
N GLU A 366 18.01 -16.93 -15.33
CA GLU A 366 18.92 -16.08 -14.55
C GLU A 366 18.38 -15.78 -13.14
N LEU A 367 17.05 -15.93 -12.93
CA LEU A 367 16.46 -15.65 -11.64
C LEU A 367 17.01 -16.59 -10.56
N PRO A 368 17.19 -16.11 -9.31
CA PRO A 368 17.52 -16.99 -8.21
C PRO A 368 16.49 -18.10 -8.09
N TYR A 369 16.88 -19.21 -7.46
CA TYR A 369 16.03 -20.38 -7.27
C TYR A 369 14.75 -19.98 -6.52
N THR A 370 13.67 -19.75 -7.28
CA THR A 370 12.39 -19.25 -6.79
C THR A 370 11.25 -20.05 -7.38
N ALA A 371 10.06 -19.90 -6.82
CA ALA A 371 8.81 -20.44 -7.36
C ALA A 371 8.54 -20.03 -8.83
N SER A 372 9.15 -18.96 -9.32
CA SER A 372 9.05 -18.50 -10.71
C SER A 372 9.70 -19.45 -11.73
N ARG A 373 10.60 -20.34 -11.29
CA ARG A 373 11.33 -21.28 -12.14
C ARG A 373 10.74 -22.70 -12.15
N LEU A 374 9.92 -23.01 -11.16
CA LEU A 374 9.28 -24.31 -11.00
C LEU A 374 7.77 -24.16 -11.09
N ARG A 375 7.10 -25.16 -11.60
CA ARG A 375 5.65 -25.23 -11.67
C ARG A 375 5.18 -26.58 -11.14
N HIS A 376 4.24 -26.55 -10.22
CA HIS A 376 3.65 -27.76 -9.63
C HIS A 376 2.19 -27.88 -10.08
N GLU A 377 1.90 -28.90 -10.85
CA GLU A 377 0.52 -29.26 -11.23
C GLU A 377 0.13 -30.56 -10.55
N THR A 378 -1.14 -30.71 -10.20
CA THR A 378 -1.63 -31.92 -9.54
C THR A 378 -2.91 -32.42 -10.14
N VAL A 379 -3.03 -33.74 -10.14
CA VAL A 379 -4.31 -34.43 -10.30
C VAL A 379 -4.71 -34.97 -8.94
N VAL A 380 -5.97 -34.79 -8.57
CA VAL A 380 -6.51 -35.19 -7.27
C VAL A 380 -7.49 -36.34 -7.50
N THR A 381 -7.24 -37.46 -6.84
CA THR A 381 -8.15 -38.60 -6.82
C THR A 381 -8.59 -38.90 -5.39
N ALA A 382 -9.88 -39.15 -5.21
CA ALA A 382 -10.41 -39.60 -3.93
C ALA A 382 -10.38 -41.12 -3.88
N THR A 383 -9.78 -41.69 -2.85
CA THR A 383 -9.83 -43.13 -2.54
C THR A 383 -10.75 -43.31 -1.32
N GLY A 384 -11.94 -43.79 -1.57
CA GLY A 384 -12.91 -44.13 -0.51
C GLY A 384 -14.16 -44.78 -1.08
N PRO A 385 -14.88 -45.62 -0.32
CA PRO A 385 -16.10 -46.26 -0.78
C PRO A 385 -17.22 -45.22 -0.93
N GLY A 386 -17.62 -44.92 -2.16
CA GLY A 386 -18.81 -44.10 -2.42
C GLY A 386 -18.82 -43.18 -3.62
N THR A 387 -18.07 -43.48 -4.71
CA THR A 387 -18.25 -42.78 -6.00
C THR A 387 -18.81 -43.71 -7.04
N GLY A 388 -20.02 -44.27 -6.83
CA GLY A 388 -20.80 -44.90 -7.86
C GLY A 388 -21.53 -43.84 -8.67
N GLY A 389 -21.12 -43.64 -9.93
CA GLY A 389 -21.84 -42.78 -10.87
C GLY A 389 -23.26 -43.24 -11.07
N ARG A 390 -24.26 -42.38 -10.85
CA ARG A 390 -25.60 -42.57 -11.37
C ARG A 390 -25.70 -41.87 -12.71
N GLY A 391 -25.73 -42.71 -13.75
CA GLY A 391 -26.13 -42.32 -15.08
C GLY A 391 -27.52 -41.73 -15.13
N GLY A 392 -27.72 -40.84 -16.06
CA GLY A 392 -28.92 -40.07 -16.24
C GLY A 392 -30.15 -40.94 -16.55
N GLY A 393 -31.26 -40.65 -15.88
CA GLY A 393 -32.59 -41.06 -16.20
C GLY A 393 -33.57 -39.97 -15.79
N ARG A 394 -34.25 -39.39 -16.75
CA ARG A 394 -35.36 -38.43 -16.52
C ARG A 394 -36.47 -39.12 -15.73
N PRO A 395 -37.12 -38.48 -14.79
CA PRO A 395 -38.41 -38.91 -14.25
C PRO A 395 -39.56 -38.20 -14.96
N GLY A 396 -40.50 -39.05 -15.45
CA GLY A 396 -41.83 -38.62 -15.90
C GLY A 396 -42.71 -38.22 -14.72
N LYS A 397 -43.67 -37.38 -15.06
CA LYS A 397 -44.79 -36.94 -14.20
C LYS A 397 -45.73 -38.08 -13.83
N GLY A 398 -46.22 -38.05 -12.57
CA GLY A 398 -47.53 -38.64 -12.25
C GLY A 398 -47.66 -39.17 -10.84
N GLY A 399 -48.67 -38.69 -10.10
CA GLY A 399 -49.40 -39.47 -9.10
C GLY A 399 -49.30 -39.03 -7.64
N ARG A 400 -50.35 -38.38 -7.17
CA ARG A 400 -50.73 -38.20 -5.74
C ARG A 400 -51.09 -39.53 -5.08
N GLY A 401 -50.77 -39.72 -3.84
CA GLY A 401 -51.28 -40.80 -2.99
C GLY A 401 -50.91 -40.57 -1.54
N ASP A 402 -51.97 -40.35 -0.75
CA ASP A 402 -51.95 -40.27 0.73
C ASP A 402 -51.56 -41.61 1.39
N GLY A 403 -51.01 -41.58 2.57
CA GLY A 403 -50.96 -42.79 3.40
C GLY A 403 -50.09 -42.70 4.64
N ARG A 404 -50.73 -42.67 5.77
CA ARG A 404 -50.30 -42.59 7.17
C ARG A 404 -49.41 -43.73 7.67
N SER A 405 -48.62 -43.35 8.70
CA SER A 405 -48.27 -44.05 9.96
C SER A 405 -47.38 -45.29 9.92
N GLY A 406 -46.37 -45.28 10.78
CA GLY A 406 -45.65 -46.45 11.23
C GLY A 406 -44.40 -46.12 12.03
N SER A 407 -44.53 -46.13 13.35
CA SER A 407 -43.47 -46.10 14.35
C SER A 407 -42.56 -47.34 14.25
N GLY A 408 -41.26 -47.18 14.50
CA GLY A 408 -40.45 -48.29 14.93
C GLY A 408 -38.96 -48.22 14.61
N GLY A 409 -38.17 -48.20 15.68
CA GLY A 409 -36.89 -48.91 15.71
C GLY A 409 -35.62 -48.07 15.48
N ASP A 410 -35.11 -47.55 16.57
CA ASP A 410 -33.73 -47.22 16.77
C ASP A 410 -32.81 -48.42 16.43
N ASN A 411 -31.96 -48.28 15.44
CA ASN A 411 -30.81 -49.16 15.30
C ASN A 411 -29.60 -48.32 14.83
N GLY A 412 -28.79 -47.95 15.80
CA GLY A 412 -27.49 -47.35 15.62
C GLY A 412 -26.55 -48.27 14.82
N GLY A 413 -26.58 -48.12 13.51
CA GLY A 413 -25.55 -48.67 12.64
C GLY A 413 -24.28 -47.76 12.73
N ARG A 414 -23.31 -48.18 13.51
CA ARG A 414 -21.95 -47.72 13.39
C ARG A 414 -21.46 -48.01 11.97
N CYS A 415 -21.44 -47.01 11.13
CA CYS A 415 -20.71 -47.11 9.86
C CYS A 415 -19.23 -47.31 10.20
N ALA A 416 -18.69 -48.45 9.81
CA ALA A 416 -17.27 -48.78 9.88
C ALA A 416 -16.49 -47.66 9.19
N GLY A 417 -15.43 -47.16 9.84
CA GLY A 417 -14.58 -46.07 9.40
C GLY A 417 -13.84 -46.46 8.11
N GLY A 418 -14.34 -46.00 6.96
CA GLY A 418 -13.56 -45.95 5.76
C GLY A 418 -12.62 -44.74 5.84
N GLU A 419 -11.34 -44.97 5.65
CA GLU A 419 -10.31 -43.97 5.61
C GLU A 419 -10.65 -42.95 4.51
N ALA A 420 -10.77 -41.68 4.89
CA ALA A 420 -11.07 -40.58 3.98
C ALA A 420 -9.77 -40.04 3.40
N GLU A 421 -9.21 -40.78 2.46
CA GLU A 421 -7.93 -40.47 1.85
C GLU A 421 -8.09 -39.71 0.53
N VAL A 422 -7.19 -38.81 0.28
CA VAL A 422 -7.01 -38.09 -1.01
C VAL A 422 -5.60 -38.33 -1.52
N THR A 423 -5.49 -38.88 -2.71
CA THR A 423 -4.21 -39.05 -3.39
C THR A 423 -3.95 -37.85 -4.31
N LEU A 424 -2.81 -37.21 -4.11
CA LEU A 424 -2.30 -36.13 -4.95
C LEU A 424 -1.18 -36.67 -5.82
N THR A 425 -1.38 -36.70 -7.12
CA THR A 425 -0.32 -36.95 -8.10
C THR A 425 0.23 -35.62 -8.57
N ILE A 426 1.44 -35.27 -8.14
CA ILE A 426 2.05 -33.96 -8.33
C ILE A 426 3.14 -34.06 -9.40
N ARG A 427 2.98 -33.29 -10.48
CA ARG A 427 4.01 -33.13 -11.50
C ARG A 427 4.70 -31.80 -11.31
N THR A 428 6.01 -31.84 -11.06
CA THR A 428 6.87 -30.66 -10.94
C THR A 428 7.63 -30.47 -12.25
N TYR A 429 7.36 -29.36 -12.93
CA TYR A 429 8.09 -28.98 -14.14
C TYR A 429 9.33 -28.18 -13.75
N ASP A 430 10.49 -28.62 -14.31
CA ASP A 430 11.78 -27.95 -14.15
C ASP A 430 12.40 -27.68 -15.54
N PRO A 431 11.83 -26.74 -16.30
CA PRO A 431 12.22 -26.47 -17.68
C PRO A 431 13.67 -25.98 -17.83
N PHE A 432 14.28 -25.52 -16.76
CA PHE A 432 15.64 -24.97 -16.75
C PHE A 432 16.66 -25.89 -16.06
N GLY A 433 16.30 -27.11 -15.70
CA GLY A 433 17.21 -28.08 -15.08
C GLY A 433 17.72 -27.67 -13.70
N VAL A 434 16.99 -26.84 -12.97
CA VAL A 434 17.44 -26.29 -11.69
C VAL A 434 17.57 -27.35 -10.61
N LEU A 435 16.70 -28.36 -10.64
CA LEU A 435 16.73 -29.49 -9.73
C LEU A 435 17.85 -30.45 -10.09
N ALA A 436 18.08 -30.68 -11.38
CA ALA A 436 19.19 -31.50 -11.89
C ALA A 436 20.56 -30.89 -11.54
N ALA A 437 20.68 -29.57 -11.65
CA ALA A 437 21.90 -28.82 -11.31
C ALA A 437 22.21 -28.76 -9.80
N ALA A 438 21.29 -29.18 -8.93
CA ALA A 438 21.44 -29.13 -7.48
C ALA A 438 21.07 -30.48 -6.84
N PRO A 439 21.89 -31.52 -7.00
CA PRO A 439 21.63 -32.86 -6.46
C PRO A 439 21.46 -32.80 -4.93
N GLY A 440 20.68 -33.73 -4.38
CA GLY A 440 20.43 -33.80 -2.93
C GLY A 440 19.28 -32.92 -2.42
N TRP A 441 18.48 -32.34 -3.29
CA TRP A 441 17.25 -31.66 -2.89
C TRP A 441 16.20 -32.66 -2.38
N LYS A 442 15.32 -32.16 -1.47
CA LYS A 442 14.19 -32.92 -0.90
C LYS A 442 12.90 -32.13 -1.10
N ALA A 443 11.84 -32.83 -1.53
CA ALA A 443 10.52 -32.23 -1.68
C ALA A 443 9.60 -32.64 -0.53
N PHE A 444 8.73 -31.73 -0.13
CA PHE A 444 7.72 -31.95 0.91
C PHE A 444 6.40 -31.30 0.49
N LEU A 445 5.30 -31.99 0.76
CA LEU A 445 3.99 -31.38 0.76
C LEU A 445 3.68 -30.84 2.15
N ARG A 446 3.20 -29.63 2.21
CA ARG A 446 2.70 -29.00 3.45
C ARG A 446 1.22 -28.71 3.34
N LEU A 447 0.44 -29.23 4.30
CA LEU A 447 -0.99 -29.01 4.41
C LEU A 447 -1.34 -28.75 5.88
N GLY A 448 -1.71 -27.52 6.19
CA GLY A 448 -1.86 -27.10 7.58
C GLY A 448 -0.56 -27.22 8.38
N GLY A 449 -0.59 -27.93 9.49
CA GLY A 449 0.59 -28.31 10.29
C GLY A 449 1.33 -29.54 9.76
N HIS A 450 0.72 -30.29 8.86
CA HIS A 450 1.29 -31.51 8.30
C HIS A 450 2.37 -31.22 7.25
N ARG A 451 3.49 -31.95 7.36
CA ARG A 451 4.58 -31.95 6.36
C ARG A 451 4.88 -33.39 5.97
N VAL A 452 4.57 -33.72 4.72
CA VAL A 452 4.73 -35.07 4.18
C VAL A 452 5.87 -35.07 3.15
N PRO A 453 6.88 -35.97 3.28
CA PRO A 453 7.93 -36.07 2.28
C PRO A 453 7.36 -36.57 0.95
N LEU A 454 7.85 -36.00 -0.16
CA LEU A 454 7.47 -36.38 -1.51
C LEU A 454 8.62 -37.20 -2.12
N ALA A 455 8.35 -38.49 -2.40
CA ALA A 455 9.23 -39.32 -3.23
C ALA A 455 9.06 -38.88 -4.69
N SER A 456 10.10 -38.30 -5.26
CA SER A 456 10.07 -37.73 -6.61
C SER A 456 10.81 -38.61 -7.60
N ARG A 457 10.15 -38.95 -8.72
CA ARG A 457 10.72 -39.74 -9.80
C ARG A 457 10.88 -38.87 -11.04
N PRO A 458 12.08 -38.79 -11.63
CA PRO A 458 12.28 -38.07 -12.87
C PRO A 458 11.53 -38.74 -14.02
N GLN A 459 11.03 -37.96 -14.96
CA GLN A 459 10.29 -38.36 -16.15
C GLN A 459 11.15 -38.08 -17.40
N ALA A 460 10.84 -38.75 -18.50
CA ALA A 460 11.55 -38.58 -19.78
C ALA A 460 11.43 -37.15 -20.33
N ASP A 461 10.42 -36.40 -19.94
CA ASP A 461 10.18 -34.99 -20.32
C ASP A 461 10.92 -33.98 -19.42
N GLY A 462 11.79 -34.42 -18.53
CA GLY A 462 12.53 -33.58 -17.59
C GLY A 462 11.68 -33.11 -16.39
N SER A 463 10.40 -33.49 -16.31
CA SER A 463 9.58 -33.25 -15.13
C SER A 463 9.83 -34.29 -14.05
N HIS A 464 9.37 -33.99 -12.83
CA HIS A 464 9.44 -34.91 -11.70
C HIS A 464 8.03 -35.27 -11.26
N LEU A 465 7.72 -36.54 -11.12
CA LEU A 465 6.43 -37.05 -10.66
C LEU A 465 6.53 -37.54 -9.21
N SER A 466 5.59 -37.09 -8.38
CA SER A 466 5.45 -37.53 -7.00
C SER A 466 3.99 -37.89 -6.76
N ALA A 467 3.74 -38.98 -6.03
CA ALA A 467 2.40 -39.31 -5.54
C ALA A 467 2.40 -39.33 -4.01
N VAL A 468 1.34 -38.80 -3.41
CA VAL A 468 1.19 -38.79 -1.97
C VAL A 468 -0.27 -38.96 -1.61
N THR A 469 -0.55 -39.88 -0.71
CA THR A 469 -1.89 -40.07 -0.14
C THR A 469 -1.95 -39.37 1.22
N ILE A 470 -3.03 -38.65 1.47
CA ILE A 470 -3.24 -37.84 2.67
C ILE A 470 -4.53 -38.32 3.32
N ASP A 471 -4.43 -38.78 4.55
CA ASP A 471 -5.60 -38.93 5.40
C ASP A 471 -6.08 -37.55 5.85
N LEU A 472 -7.27 -37.15 5.33
CA LEU A 472 -7.87 -35.85 5.64
C LEU A 472 -8.40 -35.74 7.06
N ALA A 473 -8.58 -36.87 7.76
CA ALA A 473 -8.98 -36.91 9.16
C ALA A 473 -7.79 -36.62 10.10
N ALA A 474 -6.58 -37.03 9.71
CA ALA A 474 -5.35 -36.86 10.47
C ALA A 474 -4.67 -35.50 10.27
N VAL A 475 -5.18 -34.61 9.42
CA VAL A 475 -4.55 -33.29 9.17
C VAL A 475 -4.53 -32.44 10.41
N ASP A 476 -3.32 -32.07 10.89
CA ASP A 476 -3.16 -31.11 11.99
C ASP A 476 -3.47 -29.68 11.52
N HIS A 477 -4.49 -29.11 12.09
CA HIS A 477 -4.93 -27.75 11.83
C HIS A 477 -4.34 -26.73 12.81
N GLY A 478 -3.52 -27.14 13.76
CA GLY A 478 -2.91 -26.30 14.79
C GLY A 478 -3.90 -25.71 15.79
N ARG A 479 -5.18 -26.12 15.78
CA ARG A 479 -6.23 -25.69 16.70
C ARG A 479 -7.42 -26.63 16.74
N LEU A 480 -7.99 -26.80 17.92
CA LEU A 480 -9.23 -27.56 18.12
C LEU A 480 -10.41 -26.91 17.40
N GLY A 481 -11.26 -27.72 16.78
CA GLY A 481 -12.50 -27.28 16.16
C GLY A 481 -12.31 -26.44 14.92
N PHE A 482 -11.36 -26.82 14.08
CA PHE A 482 -11.09 -26.14 12.81
C PHE A 482 -12.33 -26.13 11.91
N ASP A 483 -12.61 -24.99 11.30
CA ASP A 483 -13.64 -24.78 10.28
C ASP A 483 -13.08 -23.72 9.33
N GLY A 484 -12.46 -24.15 8.24
CA GLY A 484 -11.69 -23.28 7.34
C GLY A 484 -11.12 -24.06 6.16
N HIS A 485 -10.08 -23.54 5.56
CA HIS A 485 -9.39 -24.18 4.44
C HIS A 485 -7.88 -24.09 4.59
N HIS A 486 -7.20 -25.00 3.92
CA HIS A 486 -5.78 -24.95 3.63
C HIS A 486 -5.55 -25.05 2.12
N ASP A 487 -4.58 -24.30 1.64
CA ASP A 487 -4.03 -24.43 0.29
C ASP A 487 -2.76 -25.27 0.41
N PRO A 488 -2.69 -26.46 -0.20
CA PRO A 488 -1.49 -27.30 -0.18
C PRO A 488 -0.33 -26.59 -0.86
N VAL A 489 0.88 -26.76 -0.29
CA VAL A 489 2.10 -26.12 -0.78
C VAL A 489 3.19 -27.16 -0.95
N VAL A 490 3.82 -27.21 -2.13
CA VAL A 490 5.06 -27.96 -2.32
C VAL A 490 6.23 -27.10 -1.85
N SER A 491 7.07 -27.68 -1.01
CA SER A 491 8.31 -27.06 -0.52
C SER A 491 9.49 -27.90 -0.97
N ILE A 492 10.44 -27.28 -1.68
CA ILE A 492 11.69 -27.90 -2.08
C ILE A 492 12.82 -27.33 -1.21
N VAL A 493 13.52 -28.24 -0.55
CA VAL A 493 14.66 -27.92 0.29
C VAL A 493 15.92 -28.40 -0.43
N ARG A 494 16.84 -27.50 -0.72
CA ARG A 494 18.13 -27.78 -1.35
C ARG A 494 19.15 -28.30 -0.33
N ALA A 495 20.24 -28.88 -0.82
CA ALA A 495 21.35 -29.29 0.02
C ALA A 495 21.97 -28.13 0.85
N ASP A 496 21.94 -26.90 0.31
CA ASP A 496 22.38 -25.67 1.01
C ASP A 496 21.39 -25.13 2.05
N GLY A 497 20.32 -25.85 2.35
CA GLY A 497 19.28 -25.48 3.31
C GLY A 497 18.28 -24.42 2.81
N ARG A 498 18.43 -23.89 1.59
CA ARG A 498 17.47 -22.93 1.03
C ARG A 498 16.16 -23.64 0.70
N VAL A 499 15.05 -22.97 1.01
CA VAL A 499 13.69 -23.49 0.84
C VAL A 499 12.94 -22.63 -0.14
N THR A 500 12.35 -23.26 -1.16
CA THR A 500 11.32 -22.64 -2.01
C THR A 500 9.98 -23.30 -1.73
N SER A 501 8.92 -22.54 -1.76
CA SER A 501 7.57 -23.05 -1.50
C SER A 501 6.59 -22.42 -2.46
N ASP A 502 5.77 -23.25 -3.12
CA ASP A 502 4.75 -22.77 -4.03
C ASP A 502 3.45 -23.57 -3.90
N ARG A 503 2.34 -22.97 -4.32
CA ARG A 503 1.01 -23.59 -4.27
C ARG A 503 0.86 -24.61 -5.40
N LEU A 504 0.05 -25.64 -5.14
CA LEU A 504 -0.34 -26.60 -6.16
C LEU A 504 -1.40 -25.99 -7.08
N LEU A 505 -1.16 -26.11 -8.37
CA LEU A 505 -2.15 -25.88 -9.41
C LEU A 505 -2.88 -27.19 -9.71
N VAL A 506 -4.19 -27.12 -9.90
CA VAL A 506 -5.00 -28.30 -10.25
C VAL A 506 -5.64 -28.08 -11.61
N ALA A 507 -5.73 -29.13 -12.42
CA ALA A 507 -6.54 -29.08 -13.63
C ALA A 507 -8.00 -28.78 -13.26
N PRO A 508 -8.78 -28.06 -14.09
CA PRO A 508 -10.19 -27.86 -13.86
C PRO A 508 -10.87 -29.21 -13.67
N ALA A 509 -11.38 -29.46 -12.48
CA ALA A 509 -12.13 -30.63 -12.13
C ALA A 509 -13.34 -30.20 -11.31
N GLU A 510 -14.41 -30.95 -11.40
CA GLU A 510 -15.57 -30.69 -10.55
C GLU A 510 -15.19 -30.81 -9.07
N PRO A 511 -15.68 -29.88 -8.22
CA PRO A 511 -15.48 -29.99 -6.79
C PRO A 511 -16.06 -31.28 -6.25
N PHE A 512 -15.29 -32.02 -5.49
CA PHE A 512 -15.79 -33.21 -4.81
C PHE A 512 -15.74 -33.07 -3.30
N THR A 513 -16.54 -33.86 -2.61
CA THR A 513 -16.67 -33.77 -1.16
C THR A 513 -16.46 -35.14 -0.52
N VAL A 514 -15.64 -35.17 0.52
CA VAL A 514 -15.35 -36.37 1.32
C VAL A 514 -15.84 -36.13 2.74
N ALA A 515 -16.48 -37.13 3.34
CA ALA A 515 -16.87 -37.10 4.75
C ALA A 515 -15.69 -37.62 5.62
N VAL A 516 -15.33 -36.85 6.64
CA VAL A 516 -14.36 -37.25 7.66
C VAL A 516 -15.01 -37.11 9.03
N PRO A 517 -14.54 -37.80 10.08
CA PRO A 517 -15.16 -37.73 11.40
C PRO A 517 -15.33 -36.27 11.85
N GLY A 518 -16.59 -35.86 12.07
CA GLY A 518 -16.95 -34.50 12.51
C GLY A 518 -16.79 -33.38 11.48
N HIS A 519 -16.40 -33.67 10.23
CA HIS A 519 -16.25 -32.67 9.19
C HIS A 519 -16.67 -33.19 7.81
N ARG A 520 -17.15 -32.28 6.98
CA ARG A 520 -17.24 -32.46 5.53
C ARG A 520 -16.11 -31.71 4.87
N VAL A 521 -15.29 -32.39 4.10
CA VAL A 521 -14.12 -31.83 3.42
C VAL A 521 -14.43 -31.67 1.94
N THR A 522 -14.28 -30.46 1.41
CA THR A 522 -14.47 -30.15 -0.01
C THR A 522 -13.15 -29.80 -0.64
N VAL A 523 -12.83 -30.45 -1.76
CA VAL A 523 -11.64 -30.21 -2.57
C VAL A 523 -12.06 -29.46 -3.81
N THR A 524 -11.44 -28.29 -4.06
CA THR A 524 -11.81 -27.37 -5.14
C THR A 524 -10.57 -26.76 -5.80
N ALA A 525 -10.72 -26.32 -7.06
CA ALA A 525 -9.84 -25.37 -7.69
C ALA A 525 -10.38 -23.95 -7.42
N GLU A 526 -9.57 -23.04 -6.94
CA GLU A 526 -10.01 -21.65 -6.67
C GLU A 526 -9.12 -20.60 -7.35
N GLY A 527 -9.81 -19.54 -7.81
CA GLY A 527 -9.19 -18.38 -8.44
C GLY A 527 -8.76 -18.61 -9.89
N ALA A 528 -8.31 -17.54 -10.55
CA ALA A 528 -7.89 -17.55 -11.95
C ALA A 528 -6.69 -18.46 -12.23
N ALA A 529 -5.87 -18.75 -11.22
CA ALA A 529 -4.73 -19.65 -11.33
C ALA A 529 -5.06 -21.12 -11.08
N ALA A 530 -6.34 -21.46 -10.82
CA ALA A 530 -6.77 -22.82 -10.47
C ALA A 530 -5.94 -23.46 -9.34
N VAL A 531 -5.78 -22.73 -8.23
CA VAL A 531 -5.03 -23.20 -7.05
C VAL A 531 -5.86 -24.25 -6.31
N LEU A 532 -5.24 -25.38 -5.98
CA LEU A 532 -5.87 -26.41 -5.16
C LEU A 532 -6.20 -25.88 -3.77
N ARG A 533 -7.45 -26.05 -3.35
CA ARG A 533 -7.93 -25.72 -2.01
C ARG A 533 -8.71 -26.85 -1.38
N ILE A 534 -8.38 -27.17 -0.15
CA ILE A 534 -9.07 -28.17 0.66
C ILE A 534 -9.75 -27.45 1.82
N ARG A 535 -11.08 -27.59 1.91
CA ARG A 535 -11.91 -26.91 2.89
C ARG A 535 -12.60 -27.88 3.83
N TRP A 536 -12.39 -27.72 5.13
CA TRP A 536 -13.08 -28.47 6.18
C TRP A 536 -14.27 -27.68 6.71
N ARG A 537 -15.46 -28.29 6.66
CA ARG A 537 -16.67 -27.78 7.32
C ARG A 537 -17.08 -28.72 8.41
N ARG A 538 -17.18 -28.25 9.63
CA ARG A 538 -17.61 -29.03 10.77
C ARG A 538 -19.08 -29.41 10.68
N GLU A 539 -19.42 -30.67 11.00
CA GLU A 539 -20.77 -31.22 11.08
C GLU A 539 -21.12 -31.62 12.54
N GLY A 540 -22.39 -31.83 12.83
CA GLY A 540 -22.90 -32.26 14.15
C GLY A 540 -23.21 -31.11 15.12
N PRO A 541 -23.65 -31.44 16.36
CA PRO A 541 -24.17 -30.49 17.35
C PRO A 541 -23.09 -29.47 17.81
N LEU A 542 -21.83 -29.82 17.76
CA LEU A 542 -20.69 -28.94 18.08
C LEU A 542 -20.40 -27.89 16.99
N ARG A 543 -21.15 -27.88 15.90
CA ARG A 543 -21.04 -26.86 14.82
C ARG A 543 -21.24 -25.42 15.34
N ARG A 544 -22.01 -25.26 16.45
CA ARG A 544 -22.29 -23.94 17.05
C ARG A 544 -21.13 -23.39 17.89
N VAL A 545 -20.29 -24.25 18.49
CA VAL A 545 -19.21 -23.85 19.39
C VAL A 545 -18.16 -22.93 18.71
N PRO A 546 -17.60 -23.26 17.53
CA PRO A 546 -16.70 -22.34 16.84
C PRO A 546 -17.38 -21.03 16.38
N ARG A 547 -18.70 -21.06 16.13
CA ARG A 547 -19.49 -19.86 15.84
C ARG A 547 -19.60 -18.97 17.07
N LEU A 548 -19.87 -19.53 18.25
CA LEU A 548 -19.95 -18.78 19.51
C LEU A 548 -18.58 -18.21 19.90
N LEU A 549 -17.50 -18.99 19.77
CA LEU A 549 -16.15 -18.52 20.00
C LEU A 549 -15.75 -17.43 18.99
N ARG A 550 -16.13 -17.58 17.73
CA ARG A 550 -15.95 -16.53 16.73
C ARG A 550 -16.82 -15.31 17.01
N LEU A 551 -18.05 -15.48 17.47
CA LEU A 551 -18.92 -14.38 17.87
C LEU A 551 -18.32 -13.65 19.09
N ARG A 552 -17.86 -14.36 20.11
CA ARG A 552 -17.15 -13.80 21.26
C ARG A 552 -15.89 -13.05 20.81
N THR A 553 -15.08 -13.67 19.95
CA THR A 553 -13.85 -13.04 19.42
C THR A 553 -14.19 -11.82 18.54
N ARG A 554 -15.26 -11.89 17.74
CA ARG A 554 -15.76 -10.75 16.96
C ARG A 554 -16.32 -9.65 17.86
N LEU A 555 -17.04 -10.01 18.92
CA LEU A 555 -17.56 -9.06 19.90
C LEU A 555 -16.42 -8.36 20.64
N LEU A 556 -15.45 -9.13 21.16
CA LEU A 556 -14.25 -8.58 21.81
C LEU A 556 -13.40 -7.73 20.87
N ARG A 557 -13.27 -8.13 19.60
CA ARG A 557 -12.62 -7.31 18.56
C ARG A 557 -13.43 -6.06 18.23
N ARG A 558 -14.77 -6.14 18.20
CA ARG A 558 -15.64 -4.97 18.01
C ARG A 558 -15.55 -4.03 19.20
N LEU A 559 -15.63 -4.54 20.42
CA LEU A 559 -15.48 -3.75 21.66
C LEU A 559 -14.08 -3.14 21.77
N GLY A 560 -13.02 -3.82 21.29
CA GLY A 560 -11.66 -3.29 21.17
C GLY A 560 -11.38 -2.48 19.91
N GLY A 561 -12.37 -2.32 19.04
CA GLY A 561 -12.23 -1.63 17.75
C GLY A 561 -11.99 -0.12 17.88
N PRO A 562 -11.38 0.51 16.87
CA PRO A 562 -11.04 1.94 16.89
C PRO A 562 -12.28 2.83 17.02
N GLU A 563 -13.40 2.44 16.41
CA GLU A 563 -14.65 3.20 16.48
C GLU A 563 -15.28 3.21 17.88
N VAL A 564 -15.25 2.06 18.58
CA VAL A 564 -15.76 1.95 19.96
C VAL A 564 -14.89 2.77 20.89
N LYS A 565 -13.57 2.66 20.75
CA LYS A 565 -12.62 3.48 21.51
C LYS A 565 -12.84 4.96 21.31
N LEU A 566 -13.09 5.39 20.07
CA LEU A 566 -13.37 6.77 19.76
C LEU A 566 -14.70 7.25 20.37
N ARG A 567 -15.76 6.44 20.33
CA ARG A 567 -17.05 6.77 20.98
C ARG A 567 -16.90 6.92 22.49
N VAL A 568 -16.24 5.95 23.13
CA VAL A 568 -15.95 5.99 24.56
C VAL A 568 -15.09 7.21 24.93
N TYR A 569 -14.05 7.49 24.13
CA TYR A 569 -13.22 8.67 24.31
C TYR A 569 -14.03 9.97 24.26
N LYS A 570 -14.91 10.13 23.26
CA LYS A 570 -15.80 11.29 23.13
C LYS A 570 -16.75 11.43 24.32
N GLY A 571 -17.17 10.34 24.92
CA GLY A 571 -17.92 10.32 26.18
C GLY A 571 -17.07 10.81 27.35
N LEU A 572 -15.87 10.21 27.51
CA LEU A 572 -14.95 10.53 28.62
C LEU A 572 -14.58 12.02 28.66
N ILE A 573 -14.24 12.64 27.53
CA ILE A 573 -13.83 14.05 27.50
C ILE A 573 -14.98 15.03 27.76
N ARG A 574 -16.23 14.59 27.70
CA ARG A 574 -17.41 15.41 28.05
C ARG A 574 -17.65 15.42 29.55
N VAL A 575 -17.34 14.32 30.22
CA VAL A 575 -17.69 14.10 31.62
C VAL A 575 -16.50 14.35 32.54
N LEU A 576 -15.28 13.93 32.12
CA LEU A 576 -14.09 13.95 32.97
C LEU A 576 -13.16 15.13 32.60
N PRO A 577 -12.85 16.01 33.55
CA PRO A 577 -11.88 17.08 33.29
C PRO A 577 -10.45 16.51 33.19
N PRO A 578 -9.58 17.15 32.38
CA PRO A 578 -8.16 16.79 32.33
C PRO A 578 -7.47 17.05 33.67
N ARG A 579 -6.47 16.22 33.99
CA ARG A 579 -5.57 16.42 35.12
C ARG A 579 -4.47 17.42 34.73
N ARG A 580 -4.29 18.51 35.46
CA ARG A 580 -3.29 19.53 35.18
C ARG A 580 -1.85 19.07 35.41
N ASP A 581 -1.68 18.01 36.20
CA ASP A 581 -0.41 17.39 36.55
C ASP A 581 -0.07 16.15 35.71
N LEU A 582 -0.81 15.89 34.62
CA LEU A 582 -0.58 14.73 33.73
C LEU A 582 -0.30 15.19 32.31
N ALA A 583 0.78 14.66 31.71
CA ALA A 583 1.16 14.90 30.34
C ALA A 583 1.28 13.58 29.55
N LEU A 584 0.79 13.59 28.31
CA LEU A 584 1.01 12.53 27.33
C LEU A 584 2.06 12.98 26.32
N PHE A 585 3.15 12.22 26.21
CA PHE A 585 4.23 12.45 25.26
C PHE A 585 4.26 11.37 24.19
N GLU A 586 4.50 11.77 22.94
CA GLU A 586 4.65 10.84 21.82
C GLU A 586 5.72 11.38 20.87
N SER A 587 6.69 10.54 20.48
CA SER A 587 7.62 10.84 19.40
C SER A 587 7.56 9.74 18.35
N ASP A 588 7.78 10.08 17.07
CA ASP A 588 7.80 9.14 15.95
C ASP A 588 6.62 8.15 15.96
N VAL A 589 5.42 8.67 16.24
CA VAL A 589 4.20 7.84 16.33
C VAL A 589 4.31 6.71 17.37
N GLY A 590 5.08 6.94 18.42
CA GLY A 590 5.31 6.00 19.52
C GLY A 590 6.40 4.95 19.24
N THR A 591 7.26 5.14 18.24
CA THR A 591 8.31 4.16 17.93
C THR A 591 9.58 4.35 18.76
N GLY A 592 9.82 5.55 19.33
CA GLY A 592 11.04 5.84 20.06
C GLY A 592 10.91 6.93 21.12
N TYR A 593 11.93 7.00 21.94
CA TYR A 593 12.22 8.07 22.90
C TYR A 593 13.25 9.00 22.26
N THR A 594 12.78 9.90 21.38
CA THR A 594 13.62 10.63 20.43
C THR A 594 13.09 12.03 20.16
N GLY A 595 13.92 12.86 19.52
CA GLY A 595 13.54 14.16 18.97
C GLY A 595 13.13 15.17 20.03
N SER A 596 12.53 16.29 19.63
CA SER A 596 12.20 17.40 20.53
C SER A 596 11.35 17.04 21.76
N PRO A 597 10.36 16.09 21.68
CA PRO A 597 9.63 15.68 22.88
C PRO A 597 10.54 15.07 23.97
N ARG A 598 11.60 14.34 23.60
CA ARG A 598 12.59 13.79 24.53
C ARG A 598 13.23 14.91 25.34
N TYR A 599 13.80 15.91 24.68
CA TYR A 599 14.53 16.99 25.35
C TYR A 599 13.61 17.90 26.18
N VAL A 600 12.36 18.11 25.76
CA VAL A 600 11.34 18.77 26.58
C VAL A 600 11.05 17.97 27.86
N TYR A 601 10.97 16.64 27.78
CA TYR A 601 10.75 15.78 28.94
C TYR A 601 11.97 15.77 29.88
N GLU A 602 13.18 15.68 29.33
CA GLU A 602 14.42 15.70 30.11
C GLU A 602 14.57 17.03 30.86
N GLU A 603 14.21 18.15 30.23
CA GLU A 603 14.22 19.49 30.86
C GLU A 603 13.15 19.60 31.96
N LEU A 604 11.93 19.10 31.76
CA LEU A 604 10.90 19.04 32.81
C LEU A 604 11.36 18.21 34.01
N SER A 605 12.03 17.09 33.73
CA SER A 605 12.58 16.20 34.77
C SER A 605 13.72 16.87 35.53
N ARG A 606 14.65 17.55 34.83
CA ARG A 606 15.77 18.29 35.43
C ARG A 606 15.28 19.41 36.37
N ARG A 607 14.16 20.04 36.03
CA ARG A 607 13.53 21.09 36.84
C ARG A 607 12.73 20.53 38.04
N GLY A 608 12.49 19.24 38.09
CA GLY A 608 11.62 18.65 39.11
C GLY A 608 10.18 19.15 39.01
N THR A 609 9.69 19.47 37.82
CA THR A 609 8.33 19.98 37.59
C THR A 609 7.31 18.92 38.04
N PRO A 610 6.24 19.28 38.79
CA PRO A 610 5.27 18.33 39.32
C PRO A 610 4.26 17.88 38.24
N ILE A 611 4.77 17.36 37.14
CA ILE A 611 3.99 16.84 36.02
C ILE A 611 4.33 15.36 35.81
N GLU A 612 3.32 14.52 35.99
CA GLU A 612 3.41 13.09 35.69
C GLU A 612 3.43 12.89 34.17
N VAL A 613 4.57 12.44 33.62
CA VAL A 613 4.68 12.18 32.18
C VAL A 613 4.47 10.72 31.85
N VAL A 614 3.60 10.47 30.87
CA VAL A 614 3.34 9.14 30.31
C VAL A 614 3.69 9.13 28.84
N TRP A 615 4.60 8.24 28.43
CA TRP A 615 5.00 8.10 27.04
C TRP A 615 4.18 7.06 26.29
N SER A 616 3.79 7.42 25.09
CA SER A 616 3.15 6.51 24.14
C SER A 616 4.18 5.58 23.47
N VAL A 617 3.91 4.28 23.44
CA VAL A 617 4.76 3.30 22.78
C VAL A 617 3.94 2.43 21.80
N ALA A 618 4.41 2.32 20.54
CA ALA A 618 3.72 1.54 19.51
C ALA A 618 3.98 0.03 19.65
N ALA A 619 5.24 -0.39 19.65
CA ALA A 619 5.60 -1.80 19.69
C ALA A 619 6.82 -2.11 20.58
N ASN A 620 7.94 -1.42 20.35
CA ASN A 620 9.21 -1.75 20.98
C ASN A 620 9.48 -0.90 22.23
N ARG A 621 9.44 -1.51 23.41
CA ARG A 621 9.73 -0.87 24.69
C ARG A 621 11.22 -0.66 24.94
N ARG A 622 12.09 -1.41 24.24
CA ARG A 622 13.55 -1.36 24.45
C ARG A 622 14.17 -0.01 24.06
N ASN A 623 13.46 0.78 23.27
CA ASN A 623 13.88 2.11 22.84
C ASN A 623 13.59 3.21 23.89
N PHE A 624 13.09 2.86 25.08
CA PHE A 624 12.78 3.80 26.14
C PHE A 624 13.65 3.51 27.38
N PRO A 625 14.12 4.55 28.10
CA PRO A 625 14.89 4.37 29.31
C PRO A 625 14.11 3.64 30.40
N ALA A 626 14.82 2.99 31.32
CA ALA A 626 14.23 2.43 32.52
C ALA A 626 13.58 3.55 33.36
N GLY A 627 12.45 3.23 34.02
CA GLY A 627 11.74 4.17 34.89
C GLY A 627 10.73 5.08 34.18
N VAL A 628 10.76 5.19 32.85
CA VAL A 628 9.76 5.97 32.10
C VAL A 628 8.40 5.25 32.07
N ARG A 629 7.34 5.96 32.45
CA ARG A 629 5.97 5.42 32.39
C ARG A 629 5.49 5.28 30.95
N LEU A 630 5.16 4.06 30.54
CA LEU A 630 4.78 3.72 29.18
C LEU A 630 3.32 3.30 29.08
N VAL A 631 2.65 3.77 28.02
CA VAL A 631 1.32 3.33 27.58
C VAL A 631 1.34 2.87 26.14
N ARG A 632 0.80 1.67 25.88
CA ARG A 632 0.74 1.16 24.51
C ARG A 632 -0.20 2.00 23.67
N ARG A 633 0.29 2.54 22.56
CA ARG A 633 -0.47 3.35 21.61
C ARG A 633 -1.76 2.65 21.18
N MET A 634 -2.85 3.39 21.13
CA MET A 634 -4.20 2.89 20.81
C MET A 634 -4.75 1.80 21.75
N SER A 635 -4.13 1.52 22.90
CA SER A 635 -4.73 0.71 23.95
C SER A 635 -5.84 1.47 24.69
N TRP A 636 -6.66 0.79 25.47
CA TRP A 636 -7.65 1.43 26.34
C TRP A 636 -7.01 2.40 27.36
N ARG A 637 -5.84 2.04 27.90
CA ARG A 637 -5.05 2.92 28.77
C ARG A 637 -4.58 4.18 28.05
N TYR A 638 -4.17 4.04 26.78
CA TYR A 638 -3.81 5.20 25.95
C TYR A 638 -5.01 6.14 25.76
N VAL A 639 -6.18 5.60 25.41
CA VAL A 639 -7.42 6.35 25.23
C VAL A 639 -7.81 7.10 26.52
N TRP A 640 -7.67 6.42 27.66
CA TRP A 640 -7.88 7.02 28.98
C TRP A 640 -6.87 8.14 29.26
N THR A 641 -5.58 7.87 29.07
CA THR A 641 -4.51 8.86 29.27
C THR A 641 -4.72 10.10 28.39
N MET A 642 -5.02 9.89 27.08
CA MET A 642 -5.37 10.98 26.17
C MET A 642 -6.54 11.84 26.67
N ALA A 643 -7.59 11.21 27.21
CA ALA A 643 -8.77 11.92 27.69
C ALA A 643 -8.49 12.72 28.97
N ARG A 644 -7.53 12.25 29.81
CA ARG A 644 -7.24 12.80 31.14
C ARG A 644 -6.02 13.72 31.19
N ALA A 645 -5.14 13.68 30.18
CA ALA A 645 -3.92 14.49 30.20
C ALA A 645 -4.22 15.99 30.02
N GLY A 646 -3.66 16.79 30.92
CA GLY A 646 -3.69 18.25 30.83
C GLY A 646 -2.75 18.80 29.77
N TYR A 647 -1.74 18.01 29.38
CA TYR A 647 -0.80 18.37 28.34
C TYR A 647 -0.61 17.23 27.32
N TRP A 648 -0.58 17.58 26.06
CA TRP A 648 -0.14 16.71 24.96
C TRP A 648 1.11 17.31 24.35
N VAL A 649 2.13 16.49 24.16
CA VAL A 649 3.38 16.88 23.49
C VAL A 649 3.72 15.81 22.47
N ASP A 650 3.87 16.21 21.22
CA ASP A 650 4.27 15.26 20.18
C ASP A 650 5.04 15.91 19.03
N SER A 651 5.64 15.06 18.17
CA SER A 651 6.41 15.49 17.01
C SER A 651 5.79 15.18 15.66
N HIS A 652 4.84 14.22 15.58
CA HIS A 652 4.30 13.71 14.31
C HIS A 652 2.77 13.82 14.16
N GLY A 653 2.08 14.16 15.25
CA GLY A 653 0.63 14.22 15.31
C GLY A 653 -0.01 13.03 16.01
N LEU A 654 -0.75 13.34 17.06
CA LEU A 654 -1.60 12.37 17.76
C LEU A 654 -2.76 11.94 16.86
N PRO A 655 -3.39 10.78 17.12
CA PRO A 655 -4.40 10.21 16.22
C PRO A 655 -5.46 11.22 15.78
N LEU A 656 -5.61 11.39 14.46
CA LEU A 656 -6.38 12.49 13.86
C LEU A 656 -7.87 12.48 14.24
N ALA A 657 -8.46 11.29 14.41
CA ALA A 657 -9.87 11.13 14.73
C ALA A 657 -10.26 11.53 16.16
N TYR A 658 -9.27 11.74 17.06
CA TYR A 658 -9.52 12.02 18.48
C TYR A 658 -9.50 13.52 18.74
N PRO A 659 -10.64 14.16 19.06
CA PRO A 659 -10.68 15.57 19.39
C PRO A 659 -9.93 15.87 20.69
N LYS A 660 -9.33 17.05 20.77
CA LYS A 660 -8.64 17.50 21.98
C LYS A 660 -9.68 17.89 23.07
N PRO A 661 -9.49 17.47 24.34
CA PRO A 661 -10.29 17.96 25.44
C PRO A 661 -10.13 19.48 25.60
N ARG A 662 -11.20 20.19 25.96
CA ARG A 662 -11.22 21.67 25.98
C ARG A 662 -10.14 22.33 26.84
N ARG A 663 -9.74 21.69 27.96
CA ARG A 663 -8.76 22.22 28.92
C ARG A 663 -7.37 21.59 28.75
N THR A 664 -7.17 20.69 27.80
CA THR A 664 -5.86 20.13 27.46
C THR A 664 -5.10 21.10 26.59
N ARG A 665 -3.83 21.38 26.94
CA ARG A 665 -2.91 22.15 26.11
C ARG A 665 -2.11 21.21 25.23
N TYR A 666 -1.92 21.54 23.95
CA TYR A 666 -1.23 20.70 22.99
C TYR A 666 -0.06 21.42 22.35
N LEU A 667 1.16 20.95 22.64
CA LEU A 667 2.41 21.39 22.06
C LEU A 667 2.77 20.49 20.87
N GLN A 668 2.86 21.07 19.68
CA GLN A 668 3.43 20.42 18.51
C GLN A 668 4.89 20.85 18.36
N THR A 669 5.82 19.88 18.44
CA THR A 669 7.25 20.18 18.32
C THR A 669 7.79 19.99 16.91
N TRP A 670 7.02 19.33 16.06
CA TRP A 670 7.42 18.85 14.74
C TRP A 670 8.71 18.00 14.77
N HIS A 671 9.18 17.54 13.61
CA HIS A 671 10.25 16.54 13.53
C HIS A 671 11.32 16.85 12.47
N GLY A 672 11.30 18.02 11.86
CA GLY A 672 12.27 18.44 10.84
C GLY A 672 11.99 19.83 10.34
N GLN A 673 12.85 20.34 9.48
CA GLN A 673 12.66 21.64 8.83
C GLN A 673 11.95 21.48 7.47
N GLY A 674 11.36 22.58 6.96
CA GLY A 674 10.55 22.62 5.75
C GLY A 674 11.37 22.70 4.46
N VAL A 675 12.30 21.80 4.23
CA VAL A 675 13.03 21.72 2.95
C VAL A 675 12.13 21.21 1.83
N LYS A 676 11.30 20.23 2.14
CA LYS A 676 10.30 19.64 1.23
C LYS A 676 8.95 20.31 1.41
N THR A 677 8.11 20.31 0.36
CA THR A 677 6.75 20.81 0.48
C THR A 677 5.95 19.96 1.48
N ILE A 678 5.21 20.63 2.36
CA ILE A 678 4.49 20.05 3.49
C ILE A 678 3.05 20.54 3.53
N GLY A 679 2.23 19.89 4.35
CA GLY A 679 0.85 20.32 4.57
C GLY A 679 0.07 20.44 3.25
N PHE A 680 -0.65 21.52 3.06
CA PHE A 680 -1.46 21.77 1.86
C PHE A 680 -0.64 22.04 0.60
N ASP A 681 0.66 22.26 0.72
CA ASP A 681 1.57 22.42 -0.42
C ASP A 681 2.11 21.09 -0.93
N ALA A 682 2.03 20.03 -0.13
CA ALA A 682 2.44 18.70 -0.54
C ALA A 682 1.52 18.15 -1.66
N PRO A 683 2.06 17.51 -2.71
CA PRO A 683 1.26 16.98 -3.84
C PRO A 683 0.11 16.06 -3.41
N ASP A 684 0.34 15.28 -2.36
CA ASP A 684 -0.65 14.36 -1.83
C ASP A 684 -1.85 15.05 -1.17
N LEU A 685 -1.68 16.24 -0.58
CA LEU A 685 -2.75 17.06 -0.01
C LEU A 685 -3.27 18.13 -0.99
N ARG A 686 -2.51 18.42 -2.05
CA ARG A 686 -3.01 19.19 -3.19
C ARG A 686 -4.04 18.40 -4.00
N ALA A 687 -3.89 17.08 -4.08
CA ALA A 687 -4.89 16.20 -4.69
C ALA A 687 -6.17 16.24 -3.84
N ASP A 688 -7.20 16.80 -4.39
CA ASP A 688 -8.49 17.20 -3.82
C ASP A 688 -9.32 16.09 -3.18
N PHE A 689 -8.90 15.61 -2.03
CA PHE A 689 -9.78 14.87 -1.13
C PHE A 689 -10.11 15.75 0.06
N ASP A 690 -11.31 16.30 0.10
CA ASP A 690 -11.78 17.09 1.25
C ASP A 690 -11.63 16.34 2.58
N GLY A 691 -11.76 15.03 2.58
CA GLY A 691 -11.62 14.20 3.77
C GLY A 691 -10.25 14.34 4.44
N PRO A 692 -9.14 14.04 3.77
CA PRO A 692 -7.80 14.20 4.33
C PRO A 692 -7.44 15.66 4.63
N ARG A 693 -7.79 16.61 3.77
CA ARG A 693 -7.55 18.04 4.00
C ARG A 693 -8.32 18.56 5.21
N ARG A 694 -9.58 18.17 5.34
CA ARG A 694 -10.40 18.52 6.50
C ARG A 694 -9.85 17.89 7.78
N GLN A 695 -9.52 16.60 7.74
CA GLN A 695 -8.90 15.90 8.88
C GLN A 695 -7.58 16.55 9.28
N TRP A 696 -6.76 16.95 8.32
CA TRP A 696 -5.50 17.66 8.59
C TRP A 696 -5.75 19.03 9.19
N ARG A 697 -6.67 19.82 8.63
CA ARG A 697 -7.08 21.13 9.19
C ARG A 697 -7.59 21.00 10.62
N ASP A 698 -8.46 20.01 10.87
CA ASP A 698 -9.00 19.73 12.21
C ASP A 698 -7.89 19.27 13.17
N ALA A 699 -6.87 18.56 12.67
CA ALA A 699 -5.72 18.15 13.45
C ALA A 699 -4.83 19.33 13.84
N VAL A 700 -4.51 20.19 12.89
CA VAL A 700 -3.71 21.42 13.11
C VAL A 700 -4.43 22.38 14.05
N ALA A 701 -5.75 22.52 13.93
CA ALA A 701 -6.57 23.35 14.82
C ALA A 701 -6.57 22.88 16.29
N ARG A 702 -6.06 21.68 16.60
CA ARG A 702 -5.90 21.19 17.99
C ARG A 702 -4.64 21.73 18.66
N TRP A 703 -3.64 22.19 17.90
CA TRP A 703 -2.38 22.67 18.47
C TRP A 703 -2.57 24.02 19.15
N ASP A 704 -2.13 24.13 20.39
CA ASP A 704 -2.17 25.38 21.15
C ASP A 704 -0.84 26.14 21.06
N ALA A 705 0.24 25.43 20.74
CA ALA A 705 1.54 26.03 20.41
C ALA A 705 2.30 25.14 19.43
N LEU A 706 3.06 25.78 18.54
CA LEU A 706 3.96 25.15 17.59
C LEU A 706 5.40 25.59 17.88
N VAL A 707 6.33 24.66 17.99
CA VAL A 707 7.75 24.99 18.08
C VAL A 707 8.29 25.22 16.65
N ALA A 708 8.89 26.37 16.42
CA ALA A 708 9.54 26.73 15.18
C ALA A 708 11.05 26.83 15.37
N PRO A 709 11.85 26.07 14.60
CA PRO A 709 13.29 26.08 14.65
C PRO A 709 13.93 27.35 14.06
N SER A 710 13.24 28.03 13.13
CA SER A 710 13.74 29.21 12.45
C SER A 710 12.60 30.09 11.91
N ALA A 711 12.93 31.33 11.55
CA ALA A 711 11.99 32.22 10.86
C ALA A 711 11.54 31.67 9.52
N GLU A 712 12.45 31.01 8.81
CA GLU A 712 12.14 30.38 7.51
C GLU A 712 11.19 29.20 7.66
N PHE A 713 11.37 28.37 8.68
CA PHE A 713 10.40 27.33 9.00
C PHE A 713 9.01 27.93 9.27
N GLU A 714 8.94 28.99 10.08
CA GLU A 714 7.67 29.65 10.36
C GLU A 714 7.01 30.18 9.09
N ARG A 715 7.79 30.87 8.24
CA ARG A 715 7.33 31.44 6.96
C ARG A 715 6.72 30.38 6.01
N LEU A 716 7.32 29.20 5.96
CA LEU A 716 6.88 28.11 5.08
C LEU A 716 5.81 27.23 5.73
N PHE A 717 6.03 26.83 6.97
CA PHE A 717 5.22 25.81 7.64
C PHE A 717 3.84 26.33 8.04
N VAL A 718 3.78 27.53 8.58
CA VAL A 718 2.54 28.09 9.13
C VAL A 718 1.46 28.24 8.05
N PRO A 719 1.71 28.89 6.90
CA PRO A 719 0.69 28.98 5.83
C PRO A 719 0.42 27.64 5.18
N ALA A 720 1.46 26.80 4.95
CA ALA A 720 1.31 25.48 4.34
C ALA A 720 0.39 24.54 5.14
N ASN A 721 0.26 24.72 6.45
CA ASN A 721 -0.62 23.95 7.31
C ASN A 721 -1.89 24.71 7.74
N GLY A 722 -2.00 25.99 7.40
CA GLY A 722 -3.10 26.85 7.83
C GLY A 722 -3.16 27.02 9.36
N TYR A 723 -1.99 26.95 10.03
CA TYR A 723 -1.89 27.14 11.47
C TYR A 723 -2.10 28.63 11.83
N ARG A 724 -2.78 28.91 12.94
CA ARG A 724 -3.13 30.28 13.38
C ARG A 724 -2.86 30.53 14.86
N GLY A 725 -2.26 29.57 15.54
CA GLY A 725 -1.94 29.66 16.97
C GLY A 725 -0.57 30.28 17.23
N PRO A 726 -0.17 30.35 18.50
CA PRO A 726 1.16 30.83 18.92
C PRO A 726 2.31 29.98 18.35
N VAL A 727 3.32 30.65 17.83
CA VAL A 727 4.57 30.03 17.37
C VAL A 727 5.67 30.32 18.38
N LEU A 728 6.30 29.26 18.89
CA LEU A 728 7.42 29.37 19.82
C LEU A 728 8.74 29.27 19.01
N ARG A 729 9.23 30.41 18.54
CA ARG A 729 10.48 30.50 17.78
C ARG A 729 11.68 30.60 18.72
N HIS A 730 12.12 29.47 19.23
CA HIS A 730 13.21 29.35 20.19
C HIS A 730 14.30 28.35 19.76
N GLY A 731 14.27 27.86 18.52
CA GLY A 731 15.06 26.74 18.08
C GLY A 731 14.36 25.40 18.35
N SER A 732 14.99 24.33 17.96
CA SER A 732 14.54 22.95 18.17
C SER A 732 15.10 22.38 19.47
N PRO A 733 14.27 21.96 20.44
CA PRO A 733 14.77 21.32 21.66
C PRO A 733 15.76 20.17 21.41
N ARG A 734 15.58 19.40 20.32
CA ARG A 734 16.52 18.33 19.95
C ARG A 734 17.89 18.81 19.51
N CYS A 735 18.00 20.05 19.04
CA CYS A 735 19.26 20.62 18.56
C CYS A 735 20.12 21.18 19.68
N ASP A 736 19.59 21.35 20.91
CA ASP A 736 20.39 21.88 22.05
C ASP A 736 21.65 21.01 22.28
N VAL A 737 21.55 19.70 22.19
CA VAL A 737 22.67 18.78 22.35
C VAL A 737 23.74 18.94 21.23
N LEU A 738 23.34 19.38 20.04
CA LEU A 738 24.27 19.62 18.92
C LEU A 738 25.11 20.89 19.11
N VAL A 739 24.60 21.85 19.90
CA VAL A 739 25.33 23.08 20.29
C VAL A 739 26.29 22.79 21.43
N HIS A 740 25.87 22.02 22.42
CA HIS A 740 26.64 21.76 23.63
C HIS A 740 27.63 20.59 23.51
N GLY A 741 27.36 19.64 22.60
CA GLY A 741 28.01 18.34 22.54
C GLY A 741 27.50 17.33 23.60
N ASP A 742 27.86 16.09 23.44
CA ASP A 742 27.63 15.00 24.41
C ASP A 742 28.66 13.88 24.15
N ASP A 743 29.80 13.95 24.84
CA ASP A 743 30.87 12.95 24.71
C ASP A 743 30.42 11.54 25.09
N THR A 744 29.48 11.44 26.03
CA THR A 744 28.91 10.14 26.44
C THR A 744 28.10 9.52 25.28
N ALA A 745 27.35 10.34 24.57
CA ALA A 745 26.61 9.87 23.37
C ALA A 745 27.58 9.44 22.25
N VAL A 746 28.65 10.22 22.03
CA VAL A 746 29.69 9.88 21.06
C VAL A 746 30.36 8.55 21.41
N ALA A 747 30.80 8.37 22.67
CA ALA A 747 31.40 7.13 23.14
C ALA A 747 30.45 5.92 22.93
N ARG A 748 29.21 6.08 23.30
CA ARG A 748 28.16 5.05 23.11
C ARG A 748 27.93 4.66 21.64
N VAL A 749 27.96 5.64 20.71
CA VAL A 749 27.85 5.36 19.26
C VAL A 749 29.09 4.61 18.79
N ARG A 750 30.30 5.06 19.17
CA ARG A 750 31.57 4.43 18.78
C ARG A 750 31.63 2.96 19.24
N GLU A 751 31.25 2.69 20.48
CA GLU A 751 31.18 1.35 21.04
C GLU A 751 30.12 0.49 20.30
N ARG A 752 28.88 0.99 20.21
CA ARG A 752 27.76 0.21 19.68
C ARG A 752 27.91 -0.11 18.18
N LEU A 753 28.53 0.76 17.42
CA LEU A 753 28.76 0.59 15.97
C LEU A 753 30.19 0.10 15.68
N GLU A 754 31.00 -0.21 16.74
CA GLU A 754 32.38 -0.69 16.59
C GLU A 754 33.20 0.20 15.63
N LEU A 755 33.15 1.53 15.86
CA LEU A 755 33.83 2.47 14.98
C LEU A 755 35.36 2.42 15.27
N PRO A 756 36.19 2.23 14.24
CA PRO A 756 37.63 2.16 14.42
C PRO A 756 38.21 3.50 14.92
N ALA A 757 39.19 3.42 15.81
CA ALA A 757 39.93 4.58 16.27
C ALA A 757 40.77 5.16 15.11
N GLY A 758 40.99 6.49 15.14
CA GLY A 758 41.84 7.19 14.16
C GLY A 758 41.24 7.38 12.77
N ARG A 759 40.04 6.88 12.48
CA ARG A 759 39.34 7.12 11.21
C ARG A 759 38.27 8.19 11.33
N ARG A 760 38.13 9.03 10.32
CA ARG A 760 37.03 9.98 10.16
C ARG A 760 35.70 9.21 9.93
N VAL A 761 34.64 9.77 10.42
CA VAL A 761 33.28 9.14 10.36
C VAL A 761 32.40 9.91 9.39
N LEU A 762 31.94 9.27 8.31
CA LEU A 762 30.98 9.81 7.37
C LEU A 762 29.57 9.31 7.72
N LEU A 763 28.67 10.21 8.11
CA LEU A 763 27.24 9.85 8.25
C LEU A 763 26.56 9.91 6.87
N TYR A 764 26.23 8.76 6.30
CA TYR A 764 25.47 8.68 5.06
C TYR A 764 23.98 8.47 5.34
N ALA A 765 23.17 9.49 5.07
CA ALA A 765 21.72 9.50 5.36
C ALA A 765 20.90 9.83 4.09
N PRO A 766 20.70 8.86 3.18
CA PRO A 766 19.93 9.08 1.95
C PRO A 766 18.44 9.23 2.24
N THR A 767 17.76 10.09 1.48
CA THR A 767 16.30 10.23 1.51
C THR A 767 15.63 8.99 0.91
N TYR A 768 14.60 8.52 1.58
CA TYR A 768 13.72 7.48 1.05
C TYR A 768 12.91 8.03 -0.14
N ARG A 769 12.83 7.21 -1.21
CA ARG A 769 12.04 7.52 -2.41
C ARG A 769 10.86 6.58 -2.52
N ASP A 770 9.67 7.10 -2.82
CA ASP A 770 8.46 6.25 -2.96
C ASP A 770 8.59 5.23 -4.10
N ARG A 771 9.41 5.51 -5.12
CA ARG A 771 9.78 4.54 -6.16
C ARG A 771 10.66 3.41 -5.65
N ALA A 772 11.48 3.63 -4.63
CA ALA A 772 12.30 2.59 -4.01
C ALA A 772 11.47 1.49 -3.33
N LYS A 773 10.17 1.69 -3.12
CA LYS A 773 9.24 0.61 -2.72
C LYS A 773 9.24 -0.58 -3.69
N ARG A 774 9.59 -0.34 -4.96
CA ARG A 774 9.65 -1.38 -6.00
C ARG A 774 11.04 -1.96 -6.20
N SER A 775 12.10 -1.15 -6.03
CA SER A 775 13.50 -1.55 -6.23
C SER A 775 14.25 -1.90 -4.94
N GLY A 776 13.78 -1.41 -3.78
CA GLY A 776 14.38 -1.71 -2.47
C GLY A 776 15.70 -0.98 -2.18
N GLN A 777 16.10 0.01 -2.98
CA GLN A 777 17.37 0.72 -2.82
C GLN A 777 17.18 2.24 -2.75
N SER A 778 17.46 2.82 -1.57
CA SER A 778 17.67 4.26 -1.39
C SER A 778 19.15 4.66 -1.42
N VAL A 779 20.05 3.69 -1.28
CA VAL A 779 21.51 3.91 -1.32
C VAL A 779 21.95 4.07 -2.78
N ARG A 780 22.47 5.23 -3.14
CA ARG A 780 22.85 5.60 -4.51
C ARG A 780 24.36 5.64 -4.73
N ALA A 781 25.14 5.94 -3.68
CA ALA A 781 26.59 5.86 -3.74
C ALA A 781 27.07 4.41 -3.91
N ASP A 782 28.06 4.18 -4.77
CA ASP A 782 28.74 2.90 -4.86
C ASP A 782 29.66 2.71 -3.65
N LEU A 783 29.13 2.02 -2.63
CA LEU A 783 29.85 1.76 -1.40
C LEU A 783 31.07 0.83 -1.60
N THR A 784 31.15 0.08 -2.70
CA THR A 784 32.31 -0.75 -3.02
C THR A 784 33.46 0.12 -3.47
N ALA A 785 33.24 0.98 -4.46
CA ALA A 785 34.23 1.94 -4.92
C ALA A 785 34.70 2.88 -3.79
N MET A 786 33.76 3.31 -2.93
CA MET A 786 34.12 4.11 -1.74
C MET A 786 35.02 3.34 -0.76
N ALA A 787 34.73 2.06 -0.50
CA ALA A 787 35.54 1.24 0.40
C ALA A 787 36.96 1.06 -0.15
N GLU A 788 37.11 0.77 -1.43
CA GLU A 788 38.40 0.61 -2.10
C GLU A 788 39.24 1.91 -2.02
N ALA A 789 38.60 3.06 -2.13
CA ALA A 789 39.29 4.33 -2.22
C ALA A 789 39.55 5.05 -0.87
N LEU A 790 38.73 4.74 0.17
CA LEU A 790 38.65 5.55 1.39
C LEU A 790 38.75 4.74 2.69
N ALA A 791 38.76 3.41 2.67
CA ALA A 791 38.69 2.59 3.89
C ALA A 791 39.91 2.79 4.83
N GLY A 792 41.02 3.33 4.34
CA GLY A 792 42.18 3.71 5.17
C GLY A 792 41.83 4.81 6.17
N ASP A 793 41.13 5.86 5.72
CA ASP A 793 40.92 7.11 6.44
C ASP A 793 39.50 7.28 6.97
N TRP A 794 38.55 6.62 6.37
CA TRP A 794 37.12 6.79 6.65
C TRP A 794 36.42 5.52 7.08
N VAL A 795 35.31 5.69 7.84
CA VAL A 795 34.30 4.70 8.10
C VAL A 795 32.92 5.33 7.87
N VAL A 796 32.00 4.61 7.26
CA VAL A 796 30.66 5.10 6.92
C VAL A 796 29.63 4.58 7.91
N ILE A 797 28.88 5.48 8.55
CA ILE A 797 27.63 5.15 9.26
C ILE A 797 26.49 5.30 8.25
N LEU A 798 25.89 4.18 7.85
CA LEU A 798 24.77 4.18 6.91
C LEU A 798 23.45 4.19 7.68
N ARG A 799 22.72 5.32 7.59
CA ARG A 799 21.39 5.49 8.17
C ARG A 799 20.33 5.52 7.08
N THR A 800 19.86 4.35 6.67
CA THR A 800 18.72 4.23 5.76
C THR A 800 17.39 4.41 6.52
N HIS A 801 16.33 4.73 5.78
CA HIS A 801 14.99 4.80 6.36
C HIS A 801 14.55 3.41 6.87
N PRO A 802 13.81 3.28 8.00
CA PRO A 802 13.40 1.98 8.57
C PRO A 802 12.60 1.07 7.64
N VAL A 803 12.00 1.62 6.58
CA VAL A 803 11.27 0.86 5.54
C VAL A 803 12.23 0.28 4.48
N ASP A 804 13.45 0.80 4.39
CA ASP A 804 14.45 0.34 3.43
C ASP A 804 14.97 -1.05 3.84
N ARG A 805 15.13 -1.91 2.86
CA ARG A 805 15.62 -3.28 3.04
C ARG A 805 17.08 -3.46 2.63
N TYR A 806 17.80 -2.38 2.41
CA TYR A 806 19.20 -2.45 2.04
C TYR A 806 20.01 -3.20 3.11
N ARG A 807 20.77 -4.20 2.69
CA ARG A 807 21.67 -4.96 3.56
C ARG A 807 23.11 -4.74 3.10
N ILE A 808 23.96 -4.39 4.02
CA ILE A 808 25.39 -4.24 3.75
C ILE A 808 25.98 -5.61 3.40
N PRO A 809 26.62 -5.78 2.23
CA PRO A 809 27.38 -6.97 1.89
C PRO A 809 28.47 -7.27 2.93
N GLU A 810 28.73 -8.54 3.21
CA GLU A 810 29.72 -8.97 4.21
C GLU A 810 31.11 -8.32 3.97
N ARG A 811 31.56 -8.27 2.72
CA ARG A 811 32.82 -7.67 2.32
C ARG A 811 32.95 -6.17 2.64
N LEU A 812 31.85 -5.47 2.86
CA LEU A 812 31.85 -4.02 3.15
C LEU A 812 31.71 -3.70 4.64
N ARG A 813 31.57 -4.68 5.52
CA ARG A 813 31.39 -4.45 6.95
C ARG A 813 32.60 -3.83 7.64
N HIS A 814 33.79 -3.96 7.08
CA HIS A 814 34.98 -3.27 7.58
C HIS A 814 34.93 -1.76 7.37
N PHE A 815 34.15 -1.29 6.39
CA PHE A 815 34.04 0.11 6.01
C PHE A 815 32.68 0.73 6.36
N VAL A 816 31.57 -0.04 6.29
CA VAL A 816 30.20 0.48 6.50
C VAL A 816 29.57 -0.12 7.75
N ARG A 817 28.95 0.72 8.59
CA ARG A 817 28.19 0.35 9.79
C ARG A 817 26.72 0.67 9.59
N GLN A 818 25.84 -0.30 9.76
CA GLN A 818 24.39 -0.11 9.63
C GLN A 818 23.83 0.57 10.89
N ALA A 819 23.16 1.70 10.72
CA ALA A 819 22.54 2.45 11.79
C ALA A 819 21.07 2.82 11.55
N GLY A 820 20.37 2.08 10.65
CA GLY A 820 18.95 2.32 10.34
C GLY A 820 18.02 2.16 11.55
N ASP A 821 18.38 1.34 12.53
CA ASP A 821 17.66 1.08 13.78
C ASP A 821 18.23 1.83 15.00
N TYR A 822 19.23 2.68 14.83
CA TYR A 822 19.77 3.47 15.93
C TYR A 822 18.72 4.50 16.38
N PRO A 823 18.37 4.58 17.68
CA PRO A 823 17.19 5.33 18.14
C PRO A 823 17.28 6.85 17.90
N GLU A 824 18.39 7.47 18.25
CA GLU A 824 18.55 8.92 18.23
C GLU A 824 19.55 9.36 17.16
N VAL A 825 19.08 10.15 16.21
CA VAL A 825 19.90 10.60 15.10
C VAL A 825 20.98 11.61 15.53
N ASN A 826 20.70 12.41 16.54
CA ASN A 826 21.65 13.42 17.00
C ASN A 826 22.90 12.80 17.63
N ASP A 827 22.79 11.62 18.24
CA ASP A 827 23.96 10.86 18.70
C ASP A 827 24.88 10.51 17.51
N LEU A 828 24.28 10.13 16.35
CA LEU A 828 25.04 9.83 15.12
C LEU A 828 25.66 11.08 14.49
N ILE A 829 24.93 12.22 14.54
CA ILE A 829 25.46 13.52 14.10
C ILE A 829 26.69 13.89 14.93
N LEU A 830 26.59 13.80 16.25
CA LEU A 830 27.72 14.14 17.15
C LEU A 830 28.95 13.25 16.92
N ALA A 831 28.72 11.96 16.59
CA ALA A 831 29.82 11.01 16.36
C ALA A 831 30.42 11.07 14.95
N SER A 832 29.91 11.90 14.04
CA SER A 832 30.36 11.99 12.65
C SER A 832 31.18 13.26 12.37
N ASP A 833 32.12 13.17 11.44
CA ASP A 833 32.99 14.29 11.00
C ASP A 833 32.44 14.98 9.75
N ALA A 834 31.66 14.28 8.92
CA ALA A 834 31.00 14.82 7.74
C ALA A 834 29.65 14.16 7.52
N LEU A 835 28.72 14.86 6.84
CA LEU A 835 27.44 14.34 6.39
C LEU A 835 27.45 14.14 4.86
N LEU A 836 27.05 12.96 4.42
CA LEU A 836 26.61 12.71 3.05
C LEU A 836 25.10 12.53 3.05
N THR A 837 24.40 13.36 2.31
CA THR A 837 22.94 13.26 2.19
C THR A 837 22.48 13.67 0.78
N ASP A 838 21.19 13.90 0.62
CA ASP A 838 20.59 14.39 -0.61
C ASP A 838 19.53 15.47 -0.28
N TYR A 839 18.24 15.12 -0.27
CA TYR A 839 17.11 16.04 -0.01
C TYR A 839 16.56 15.93 1.41
N SER A 840 17.34 15.43 2.34
CA SER A 840 16.92 15.22 3.72
C SER A 840 16.96 16.51 4.54
N SER A 841 15.89 16.78 5.32
CA SER A 841 15.91 17.88 6.30
C SER A 841 16.95 17.69 7.42
N LEU A 842 17.61 16.54 7.49
CA LEU A 842 18.71 16.30 8.42
C LEU A 842 19.86 17.28 8.22
N MET A 843 20.03 17.80 6.98
CA MET A 843 21.02 18.83 6.69
C MET A 843 20.89 20.07 7.59
N CYS A 844 19.66 20.44 7.96
CA CYS A 844 19.42 21.60 8.81
C CYS A 844 19.87 21.34 10.25
N ASP A 845 19.61 20.14 10.79
CA ASP A 845 20.08 19.78 12.13
C ASP A 845 21.62 19.61 12.13
N TYR A 846 22.16 19.01 11.06
CA TYR A 846 23.62 18.86 10.91
C TYR A 846 24.36 20.20 10.84
N ALA A 847 23.75 21.18 10.15
CA ALA A 847 24.33 22.53 10.00
C ALA A 847 24.59 23.25 11.34
N VAL A 848 23.86 22.86 12.40
CA VAL A 848 24.12 23.40 13.76
C VAL A 848 25.53 23.10 14.23
N THR A 849 26.09 21.95 13.85
CA THR A 849 27.45 21.54 14.25
C THR A 849 28.58 22.33 13.54
N GLY A 850 28.29 22.99 12.42
CA GLY A 850 29.28 23.64 11.59
C GLY A 850 30.18 22.70 10.77
N ARG A 851 29.96 21.36 10.84
CA ARG A 851 30.78 20.35 10.17
C ARG A 851 30.44 20.22 8.69
N PRO A 852 31.39 19.73 7.83
CA PRO A 852 31.19 19.61 6.39
C PRO A 852 29.98 18.77 5.96
N MET A 853 29.33 19.20 4.88
CA MET A 853 28.24 18.46 4.24
C MET A 853 28.49 18.26 2.75
N LEU A 854 28.12 17.07 2.23
CA LEU A 854 28.17 16.73 0.80
C LEU A 854 26.78 16.23 0.38
N PHE A 855 26.39 16.54 -0.84
CA PHE A 855 25.07 16.23 -1.37
C PHE A 855 25.19 15.36 -2.62
N LEU A 856 24.65 14.14 -2.61
CA LEU A 856 24.57 13.29 -3.80
C LEU A 856 23.21 13.50 -4.46
N THR A 857 23.21 14.25 -5.56
CA THR A 857 22.00 14.81 -6.19
C THR A 857 21.84 14.41 -7.66
N ASP A 858 22.30 13.22 -8.02
CA ASP A 858 22.25 12.64 -9.37
C ASP A 858 20.84 12.54 -9.98
N ASP A 859 19.80 12.59 -9.15
CA ASP A 859 18.40 12.57 -9.57
C ASP A 859 17.64 13.88 -9.26
N TRP A 860 18.33 15.02 -9.08
CA TRP A 860 17.72 16.29 -8.69
C TRP A 860 16.53 16.71 -9.54
N ASP A 861 16.67 16.68 -10.85
CA ASP A 861 15.61 17.06 -11.78
C ASP A 861 14.40 16.12 -11.75
N GLU A 862 14.64 14.85 -11.55
CA GLU A 862 13.58 13.87 -11.36
C GLU A 862 12.90 14.06 -9.99
N TYR A 863 13.68 14.22 -8.93
CA TYR A 863 13.18 14.36 -7.57
C TYR A 863 12.25 15.56 -7.42
N ARG A 864 12.65 16.75 -7.87
CA ARG A 864 11.85 17.98 -7.74
C ARG A 864 10.55 17.92 -8.55
N ARG A 865 10.52 17.13 -9.65
CA ARG A 865 9.34 17.02 -10.54
C ARG A 865 8.37 15.92 -10.14
N THR A 866 8.88 14.80 -9.62
CA THR A 866 8.09 13.56 -9.51
C THR A 866 7.79 13.11 -8.09
N GLU A 867 8.58 13.57 -7.09
CA GLU A 867 8.40 13.19 -5.69
C GLU A 867 7.56 14.24 -4.92
N ARG A 868 8.07 14.82 -3.87
CA ARG A 868 7.28 15.70 -2.99
C ARG A 868 7.32 17.18 -3.34
N GLY A 869 8.22 17.59 -4.22
CA GLY A 869 8.54 19.00 -4.42
C GLY A 869 9.40 19.59 -3.30
N VAL A 870 9.98 20.74 -3.55
CA VAL A 870 10.86 21.45 -2.61
C VAL A 870 10.51 22.94 -2.61
N TYR A 871 10.78 23.62 -1.49
CA TYR A 871 10.55 25.07 -1.40
C TYR A 871 11.71 25.88 -1.97
N HIS A 872 12.91 25.34 -1.94
CA HIS A 872 14.14 26.00 -2.41
C HIS A 872 14.82 25.17 -3.48
N ASP A 873 15.56 25.83 -4.34
CA ASP A 873 16.48 25.20 -5.27
C ASP A 873 17.73 24.75 -4.50
N LEU A 874 17.83 23.46 -4.19
CA LEU A 874 18.89 22.94 -3.34
C LEU A 874 20.30 23.28 -3.85
N PRO A 875 20.65 23.13 -5.15
CA PRO A 875 21.97 23.51 -5.64
C PRO A 875 22.35 24.98 -5.40
N ALA A 876 21.35 25.87 -5.37
CA ALA A 876 21.59 27.29 -5.12
C ALA A 876 21.95 27.57 -3.65
N ILE A 877 21.30 26.86 -2.70
CA ILE A 877 21.42 27.13 -1.26
C ILE A 877 22.27 26.12 -0.50
N ALA A 878 22.71 25.02 -1.13
CA ALA A 878 23.43 23.94 -0.45
C ALA A 878 24.70 24.44 0.23
N PRO A 879 24.93 24.09 1.52
CA PRO A 879 26.08 24.47 2.26
C PRO A 879 27.33 23.61 1.99
N GLY A 880 27.32 22.87 0.87
CA GLY A 880 28.40 22.01 0.40
C GLY A 880 28.16 21.60 -1.06
N PRO A 881 29.07 20.84 -1.68
CA PRO A 881 29.01 20.48 -3.08
C PRO A 881 27.82 19.55 -3.37
N CYS A 882 27.09 19.84 -4.46
CA CYS A 882 26.11 18.95 -5.06
C CYS A 882 26.80 18.08 -6.11
N LEU A 883 26.95 16.81 -5.83
CA LEU A 883 27.71 15.83 -6.60
C LEU A 883 26.76 14.91 -7.34
N THR A 884 27.17 14.43 -8.50
CA THR A 884 26.33 13.58 -9.36
C THR A 884 26.85 12.15 -9.48
N THR A 885 28.12 11.93 -9.09
CA THR A 885 28.77 10.62 -9.21
C THR A 885 29.49 10.22 -7.92
N THR A 886 29.69 8.92 -7.74
CA THR A 886 30.52 8.39 -6.64
C THR A 886 31.99 8.79 -6.80
N GLY A 887 32.48 8.96 -8.03
CA GLY A 887 33.85 9.44 -8.27
C GLY A 887 34.09 10.85 -7.75
N GLU A 888 33.18 11.79 -8.04
CA GLU A 888 33.20 13.15 -7.51
C GLU A 888 33.12 13.16 -5.96
N LEU A 889 32.31 12.27 -5.39
CA LEU A 889 32.20 12.11 -3.94
C LEU A 889 33.51 11.67 -3.30
N ILE A 890 34.19 10.68 -3.90
CA ILE A 890 35.47 10.18 -3.42
C ILE A 890 36.53 11.30 -3.48
N ALA A 891 36.60 12.05 -4.59
CA ALA A 891 37.48 13.18 -4.74
C ALA A 891 37.23 14.27 -3.68
N ALA A 892 35.97 14.64 -3.46
CA ALA A 892 35.57 15.62 -2.46
C ALA A 892 35.90 15.17 -1.03
N LEU A 893 35.80 13.89 -0.68
CA LEU A 893 36.16 13.37 0.64
C LEU A 893 37.68 13.33 0.87
N ARG A 894 38.49 13.14 -0.17
CA ARG A 894 39.94 13.21 -0.09
C ARG A 894 40.45 14.62 0.18
N HIS A 895 39.75 15.63 -0.36
CA HIS A 895 40.08 17.04 -0.24
C HIS A 895 39.02 17.81 0.58
N LEU A 896 38.43 17.18 1.60
CA LEU A 896 37.25 17.68 2.30
C LEU A 896 37.44 19.07 2.89
N ASP A 897 38.64 19.36 3.44
CA ASP A 897 38.94 20.63 4.10
C ASP A 897 38.98 21.79 3.08
N GLU A 898 39.60 21.59 1.92
CA GLU A 898 39.62 22.54 0.81
C GLU A 898 38.23 22.78 0.21
N VAL A 899 37.50 21.67 -0.03
CA VAL A 899 36.10 21.71 -0.52
C VAL A 899 35.24 22.47 0.48
N SER A 900 35.34 22.18 1.76
CA SER A 900 34.59 22.86 2.81
C SER A 900 34.88 24.36 2.87
N ALA A 901 36.15 24.73 2.76
CA ALA A 901 36.57 26.14 2.76
C ALA A 901 35.93 26.93 1.59
N SER A 902 35.77 26.32 0.43
CA SER A 902 35.12 26.95 -0.74
C SER A 902 33.63 27.22 -0.55
N PHE A 903 32.97 26.56 0.39
CA PHE A 903 31.54 26.73 0.71
C PHE A 903 31.27 27.58 1.95
N THR A 904 32.28 28.16 2.60
CA THR A 904 32.15 28.91 3.87
C THR A 904 31.02 29.96 3.84
N ALA A 905 30.96 30.78 2.79
CA ALA A 905 29.94 31.82 2.65
C ALA A 905 28.54 31.26 2.49
N LYS A 906 28.38 30.21 1.65
CA LYS A 906 27.07 29.52 1.46
C LYS A 906 26.66 28.80 2.74
N TYR A 907 27.60 28.22 3.46
CA TYR A 907 27.34 27.55 4.74
C TYR A 907 26.84 28.55 5.79
N ALA A 908 27.46 29.71 5.88
CA ALA A 908 27.04 30.79 6.78
C ALA A 908 25.61 31.27 6.44
N ALA A 909 25.35 31.51 5.16
CA ALA A 909 23.99 31.89 4.70
C ALA A 909 22.94 30.81 4.98
N PHE A 910 23.31 29.56 4.82
CA PHE A 910 22.42 28.42 5.14
C PHE A 910 22.11 28.34 6.65
N ARG A 911 23.11 28.53 7.50
CA ARG A 911 22.94 28.58 8.97
C ARG A 911 22.06 29.74 9.39
N GLU A 912 22.25 30.92 8.82
CA GLU A 912 21.38 32.08 9.08
C GLU A 912 19.94 31.80 8.71
N LEU A 913 19.71 31.17 7.55
CA LEU A 913 18.36 30.85 7.10
C LEU A 913 17.64 29.80 7.98
N TRP A 914 18.36 28.73 8.37
CA TRP A 914 17.74 27.56 9.00
C TRP A 914 18.07 27.37 10.46
N CYS A 915 19.16 27.97 11.00
CA CYS A 915 19.72 27.68 12.32
C CYS A 915 19.90 28.92 13.19
N ALA A 916 19.42 30.10 12.77
CA ALA A 916 19.66 31.37 13.50
C ALA A 916 19.16 31.31 14.96
N ASP A 917 18.10 30.57 15.22
CA ASP A 917 17.50 30.44 16.55
C ASP A 917 18.03 29.22 17.36
N GLU A 918 18.92 28.39 16.78
CA GLU A 918 19.55 27.22 17.44
C GLU A 918 20.70 27.65 18.35
N ARG A 919 20.38 28.12 19.58
CA ARG A 919 21.33 28.68 20.55
C ARG A 919 21.59 27.78 21.77
N GLY A 920 21.14 26.51 21.73
CA GLY A 920 21.36 25.52 22.79
C GLY A 920 20.45 25.66 24.02
N HIS A 921 19.41 26.48 23.97
CA HIS A 921 18.48 26.68 25.10
C HIS A 921 17.01 26.56 24.71
N ALA A 922 16.73 25.87 23.60
CA ALA A 922 15.40 25.73 23.06
C ALA A 922 14.47 24.94 23.99
N ALA A 923 14.95 23.84 24.58
CA ALA A 923 14.19 23.03 25.52
C ALA A 923 13.74 23.86 26.73
N ALA A 924 14.65 24.63 27.33
CA ALA A 924 14.36 25.46 28.49
C ALA A 924 13.32 26.52 28.16
N LYS A 925 13.50 27.27 27.06
CA LYS A 925 12.56 28.33 26.63
C LYS A 925 11.18 27.78 26.26
N VAL A 926 11.12 26.62 25.59
CA VAL A 926 9.85 25.94 25.25
C VAL A 926 9.12 25.49 26.51
N VAL A 927 9.85 24.95 27.51
CA VAL A 927 9.27 24.57 28.81
C VAL A 927 8.72 25.80 29.53
N ASP A 928 9.45 26.91 29.59
CA ASP A 928 8.99 28.17 30.21
C ASP A 928 7.72 28.71 29.53
N ALA A 929 7.75 28.79 28.21
CA ALA A 929 6.64 29.35 27.43
C ALA A 929 5.36 28.48 27.48
N PHE A 930 5.53 27.15 27.51
CA PHE A 930 4.38 26.25 27.40
C PHE A 930 3.89 25.69 28.73
N PHE A 931 4.77 25.37 29.69
CA PHE A 931 4.39 24.80 30.99
C PHE A 931 4.35 25.85 32.12
N GLY A 932 4.99 26.99 31.92
CA GLY A 932 5.19 28.08 32.87
C GLY A 932 6.61 28.10 33.44
N PRO A 933 6.99 29.20 34.12
CA PRO A 933 8.34 29.35 34.70
C PRO A 933 8.60 28.25 35.73
N ALA A 934 9.88 27.87 35.88
CA ALA A 934 10.30 26.94 36.94
C ALA A 934 9.81 27.42 38.30
N PRO A 935 9.29 26.54 39.18
CA PRO A 935 9.02 26.91 40.55
C PRO A 935 10.30 27.51 41.16
N ALA A 936 10.23 28.74 41.70
CA ALA A 936 11.37 29.35 42.37
C ALA A 936 11.93 28.33 43.36
N ARG A 937 13.22 27.99 43.24
CA ARG A 937 13.90 27.11 44.22
C ARG A 937 13.63 27.73 45.59
N ALA A 938 12.88 27.00 46.44
CA ALA A 938 12.77 27.39 47.85
C ALA A 938 14.20 27.55 48.38
N ALA A 939 14.53 28.81 48.70
CA ALA A 939 15.81 29.12 49.29
C ALA A 939 16.06 28.12 50.41
N SER A 940 17.19 27.45 50.37
CA SER A 940 17.63 26.52 51.37
C SER A 940 17.41 27.11 52.77
N ARG A 941 16.45 26.57 53.50
CA ARG A 941 16.36 26.86 54.92
C ARG A 941 17.66 26.37 55.57
N THR A 942 18.49 27.30 56.00
CA THR A 942 19.59 27.09 56.92
C THR A 942 19.06 26.28 58.12
N PRO A 943 19.74 25.25 58.53
CA PRO A 943 19.32 24.51 59.72
C PRO A 943 19.53 25.36 60.98
N HIS A 944 18.49 25.60 61.76
CA HIS A 944 18.57 26.12 63.13
C HIS A 944 19.15 25.02 64.01
N PRO A 945 19.99 25.39 65.03
CA PRO A 945 20.71 24.45 65.85
C PRO A 945 19.79 23.68 66.85
N ALA A 946 20.16 22.44 67.09
CA ALA A 946 19.47 21.50 67.94
C ALA A 946 19.44 21.92 69.40
N GLY A 947 18.30 21.82 70.03
CA GLY A 947 18.14 21.75 71.51
C GLY A 947 18.13 20.30 71.99
N PRO A 948 18.49 20.03 73.29
CA PRO A 948 18.97 18.74 73.78
C PRO A 948 17.89 17.68 74.01
N PRO A 949 18.33 16.40 74.27
CA PRO A 949 17.45 15.25 74.10
C PRO A 949 16.72 14.85 75.40
N ALA A 950 15.50 14.31 75.26
CA ALA A 950 14.79 13.66 76.30
C ALA A 950 14.87 12.12 76.15
N ARG A 951 15.06 11.44 77.26
CA ARG A 951 15.43 10.05 77.53
C ARG A 951 14.47 8.96 77.02
N SER A 952 15.13 7.83 76.73
CA SER A 952 14.54 6.47 76.57
C SER A 952 13.86 5.92 77.82
N PRO A 953 13.14 4.75 77.71
CA PRO A 953 13.79 3.52 78.19
C PRO A 953 13.56 2.28 77.30
N ALA A 954 14.68 1.55 77.17
CA ALA A 954 14.95 0.09 77.48
C ALA A 954 14.02 -0.97 76.87
N GLY A 955 14.45 -2.00 76.26
CA GLY A 955 15.62 -2.79 76.23
C GLY A 955 15.28 -4.17 75.63
N LYS A 956 16.21 -4.81 74.98
CA LYS A 956 16.86 -6.11 75.22
C LYS A 956 17.52 -6.63 73.94
N ASP A 957 18.81 -6.66 73.98
CA ASP A 957 19.78 -7.75 73.81
C ASP A 957 19.52 -8.81 72.72
N LEU A 958 20.43 -8.99 71.76
CA LEU A 958 21.68 -9.71 71.78
C LEU A 958 22.41 -9.64 70.40
N ALA A 959 23.70 -9.37 70.47
CA ALA A 959 24.69 -9.51 69.46
C ALA A 959 25.35 -10.92 69.48
N PRO A 960 26.45 -11.25 68.73
CA PRO A 960 27.23 -10.56 67.70
C PRO A 960 27.67 -11.44 66.51
N VAL A 961 28.31 -10.77 65.56
CA VAL A 961 29.23 -11.06 64.43
C VAL A 961 30.20 -12.24 64.71
N PRO A 962 30.82 -12.97 63.71
CA PRO A 962 31.84 -12.38 62.91
C PRO A 962 31.99 -12.80 61.39
N SER A 963 32.53 -11.88 60.62
CA SER A 963 33.56 -11.86 59.55
C SER A 963 34.07 -13.20 58.94
N GLY A 964 34.27 -13.17 57.62
CA GLY A 964 35.19 -14.03 56.93
C GLY A 964 35.09 -14.03 55.39
N HIS A 965 35.84 -13.22 54.72
CA HIS A 965 36.32 -13.52 53.37
C HIS A 965 37.37 -14.62 53.39
N PRO A 966 37.63 -15.46 52.37
CA PRO A 966 38.36 -15.00 51.17
C PRO A 966 38.10 -15.72 49.81
N ALA A 967 38.52 -15.04 48.76
CA ALA A 967 39.25 -15.50 47.56
C ALA A 967 38.80 -16.68 46.67
N VAL A 968 38.75 -16.36 45.41
CA VAL A 968 38.81 -17.04 44.09
C VAL A 968 39.68 -18.31 44.04
N PRO A 969 39.42 -19.34 43.19
CA PRO A 969 39.84 -19.26 41.80
C PRO A 969 38.95 -19.93 40.73
N SER A 970 39.14 -19.45 39.55
CA SER A 970 39.01 -19.95 38.16
C SER A 970 38.93 -21.48 37.96
N ALA A 971 37.97 -21.88 37.07
CA ALA A 971 38.19 -22.96 36.09
C ALA A 971 37.10 -22.90 34.98
N ALA A 972 37.57 -22.90 33.75
CA ALA A 972 36.84 -23.02 32.51
C ALA A 972 36.21 -24.40 32.28
N VAL A 973 35.01 -24.49 31.71
CA VAL A 973 34.59 -25.56 30.77
C VAL A 973 33.43 -25.03 29.92
N GLN A 974 33.62 -25.03 28.62
CA GLN A 974 32.60 -25.06 27.56
C GLN A 974 32.15 -26.50 27.28
N PRO A 975 31.22 -26.80 26.34
CA PRO A 975 29.90 -26.22 26.04
C PRO A 975 28.82 -27.31 26.00
N ALA A 976 27.57 -26.96 25.92
CA ALA A 976 26.56 -27.80 25.26
C ALA A 976 25.40 -26.96 24.77
N ALA A 977 25.17 -27.11 23.48
CA ALA A 977 24.06 -26.53 22.73
C ALA A 977 22.72 -27.16 23.11
N SER A 978 21.68 -26.38 23.27
CA SER A 978 20.33 -26.86 23.02
C SER A 978 19.49 -25.72 22.38
N ALA A 979 19.10 -25.98 21.17
CA ALA A 979 18.20 -25.18 20.37
C ALA A 979 16.78 -25.25 20.93
N SER A 980 16.11 -24.14 20.95
CA SER A 980 14.66 -24.10 21.03
C SER A 980 14.09 -23.13 19.99
N PRO A 981 13.03 -23.52 19.25
CA PRO A 981 12.59 -22.78 18.08
C PRO A 981 11.69 -21.61 18.46
N GLY A 982 12.05 -20.45 17.99
CA GLY A 982 11.22 -19.28 18.05
C GLY A 982 9.94 -19.44 17.24
N ARG A 983 8.80 -19.38 17.88
CA ARG A 983 7.48 -19.25 17.26
C ARG A 983 7.33 -17.83 16.68
N ASN A 984 7.51 -17.71 15.41
CA ASN A 984 7.10 -16.53 14.64
C ASN A 984 5.60 -16.65 14.32
N ALA A 985 4.77 -16.16 15.20
CA ALA A 985 3.37 -15.91 14.91
C ALA A 985 3.27 -14.61 14.08
N GLY A 986 3.22 -14.74 12.77
CA GLY A 986 2.92 -13.65 11.84
C GLY A 986 1.54 -13.05 12.12
N ARG A 987 1.46 -12.06 12.98
CA ARG A 987 0.31 -11.17 13.07
C ARG A 987 0.44 -10.16 11.94
N ARG A 988 -0.38 -10.31 10.92
CA ARG A 988 -0.69 -9.24 9.96
C ARG A 988 -1.29 -8.08 10.76
N THR A 989 -0.48 -7.11 11.10
CA THR A 989 -0.92 -5.77 11.46
C THR A 989 -1.41 -5.13 10.17
N ILE A 990 -2.69 -4.81 10.13
CA ILE A 990 -3.28 -3.95 9.10
C ILE A 990 -2.64 -2.57 9.31
N PRO A 991 -1.83 -2.06 8.39
CA PRO A 991 -1.36 -0.69 8.50
C PRO A 991 -2.56 0.24 8.26
N LEU A 992 -2.87 1.08 9.22
CA LEU A 992 -3.75 2.24 9.01
C LEU A 992 -3.10 3.13 7.94
N PRO A 993 -3.84 3.55 6.91
CA PRO A 993 -3.26 4.25 5.75
C PRO A 993 -2.79 5.68 6.03
N LEU A 994 -2.71 6.11 7.26
CA LEU A 994 -2.39 7.49 7.66
C LEU A 994 -0.93 7.72 8.09
N THR A 995 -0.11 6.67 8.16
CA THR A 995 1.31 6.84 8.53
C THR A 995 2.20 7.35 7.38
N GLY A 996 1.68 7.39 6.16
CA GLY A 996 2.38 7.96 5.00
C GLY A 996 2.43 9.50 4.97
N TRP A 997 1.57 10.18 5.74
CA TRP A 997 1.41 11.64 5.72
C TRP A 997 2.35 12.38 6.67
N LEU A 998 2.87 11.68 7.66
CA LEU A 998 3.64 12.28 8.75
C LEU A 998 5.13 11.85 8.77
N ARG A 999 5.60 11.09 7.72
CA ARG A 999 7.00 10.68 7.61
C ARG A 999 7.69 11.29 6.41
#